data_e8acd4950fbd83d20aefcc870b5b7540
#
_entry.id   e8acd4950fbd83d20aefcc870b5b7540
#
_cell.length_a   1.000
_cell.length_b   1.000
_cell.length_c   1.000
_cell.angle_alpha   90.00
_cell.angle_beta   90.00
_cell.angle_gamma   90.00
#
_symmetry.space_group_name_H-M   'P 1'
#
loop_
_entity.id
_entity.type
_entity.pdbx_description
1 polymer ?
#
loop_
_entity_poly.entity_id
_entity_poly.type
_entity_poly.pdbx_seq_one_letter_code
_entity_poly.pdbx_strand_id
1 'polypeptide(L)'
;MQRLRRKHSSPRPDIIFAALTALVCAGLIFLLPRFAAGDTRAGDAQKDRFDQSARAGSLKGLPSTDLSEDEAIVHALNRLGYGPRPGDLQRVKEMGLAKWIDRQLRPESINDTGLEARLSRFPTLSMSSEALLEKFPRPAVAAKREGVSPQEYRKEQQEKRQAAQAAQQSAEAQQNTDGQQEQMSDQASGQASGDPAQKGNNLSPQTMAPDELAEILLPGAKNLSKQNAGGNPAGNPTMNYEQLQTPQRVIAELAMAKMDRAVYSERQLYEQMVDFWFNHFNVFAGKGVDRWLLTSYERDSIRPHAMGKFRDLLEATAKSPAMLFFLDNWQSVDPAAWARLQQEQAARRAYRARFGGPFGGPRPFPPPPPNPNQAKKQERGLNENYGRELMELHTLGVDGGYSQQDVIEVARCFSGWSIRQPQRDPEFFFNERLHDPNPKMVLGHKINAGGMRDGEEVLDLLARDPHTAHHLSLEIARHFVSDNPPDALVDRMAQTYESTDGDIRAVLHTMIYSPEFWSREAYRAKIKTPFELVASAARATGAESDLPLALVQWTGRIGEPLYQCQPPTGYSDKSDAWVNTGALLNRLNYSLALTGNRLPGVRTDIASLLGGNGPAEPDAVLDAAIGVLLSGEASPETRQTLEKQMKDPRVLQASLDDPITHVNEGMVAGLVLGAPEFQRR
;
A
#
# COMPACT_ATOMS: atom_id res chain seq x y z
N MET A 1 -24.52 -37.02 -52.02
CA MET A 1 -23.92 -35.69 -52.04
C MET A 1 -24.31 -34.97 -50.74
N GLN A 2 -23.51 -35.12 -49.70
CA GLN A 2 -23.70 -34.46 -48.42
C GLN A 2 -22.72 -33.30 -48.35
N ARG A 3 -23.22 -32.08 -48.26
CA ARG A 3 -22.41 -30.85 -48.02
C ARG A 3 -22.20 -30.71 -46.51
N LEU A 4 -20.96 -30.88 -46.08
CA LEU A 4 -20.47 -30.54 -44.75
C LEU A 4 -20.44 -29.00 -44.63
N ARG A 5 -21.31 -28.42 -43.80
CA ARG A 5 -21.18 -27.02 -43.31
C ARG A 5 -20.17 -27.01 -42.20
N ARG A 6 -19.01 -26.39 -42.44
CA ARG A 6 -18.06 -26.01 -41.39
C ARG A 6 -18.66 -24.84 -40.60
N LYS A 7 -18.93 -25.05 -39.33
CA LYS A 7 -19.18 -23.95 -38.37
C LYS A 7 -17.84 -23.29 -38.06
N HIS A 8 -17.66 -22.06 -38.48
CA HIS A 8 -16.59 -21.19 -37.93
C HIS A 8 -17.04 -20.75 -36.53
N SER A 9 -16.42 -21.32 -35.49
CA SER A 9 -16.48 -20.77 -34.14
C SER A 9 -15.45 -19.65 -34.05
N SER A 10 -15.87 -18.44 -33.84
CA SER A 10 -15.00 -17.33 -33.51
C SER A 10 -14.27 -17.60 -32.17
N PRO A 11 -12.96 -17.36 -32.06
CA PRO A 11 -12.24 -17.52 -30.80
C PRO A 11 -12.77 -16.50 -29.78
N ARG A 12 -12.94 -16.93 -28.54
CA ARG A 12 -13.37 -16.10 -27.44
C ARG A 12 -12.28 -15.03 -27.14
N PRO A 13 -12.65 -13.79 -26.75
CA PRO A 13 -11.71 -12.71 -26.47
C PRO A 13 -10.65 -13.09 -25.44
N ASP A 14 -10.95 -13.98 -24.50
CA ASP A 14 -10.04 -14.46 -23.46
C ASP A 14 -8.80 -15.19 -23.99
N ILE A 15 -8.93 -15.85 -25.14
CA ILE A 15 -7.82 -16.61 -25.79
C ILE A 15 -6.87 -15.66 -26.52
N ILE A 16 -7.38 -14.57 -27.08
CA ILE A 16 -6.58 -13.56 -27.76
C ILE A 16 -5.74 -12.78 -26.73
N PHE A 17 -6.33 -12.46 -25.58
CA PHE A 17 -5.64 -11.81 -24.48
C PHE A 17 -4.49 -12.66 -23.92
N ALA A 18 -4.71 -13.93 -23.70
CA ALA A 18 -3.69 -14.87 -23.18
C ALA A 18 -2.47 -15.03 -24.15
N ALA A 19 -2.72 -15.04 -25.47
CA ALA A 19 -1.66 -15.17 -26.44
C ALA A 19 -0.79 -13.91 -26.58
N LEU A 20 -1.40 -12.72 -26.48
CA LEU A 20 -0.67 -11.43 -26.50
C LEU A 20 0.21 -11.28 -25.27
N THR A 21 -0.31 -11.67 -24.10
CA THR A 21 0.38 -11.57 -22.83
C THR A 21 1.58 -12.51 -22.74
N ALA A 22 1.48 -13.72 -23.29
CA ALA A 22 2.59 -14.66 -23.31
C ALA A 22 3.77 -14.14 -24.15
N LEU A 23 3.51 -13.38 -25.22
CA LEU A 23 4.57 -12.84 -26.10
C LEU A 23 5.32 -11.67 -25.42
N VAL A 24 4.62 -10.80 -24.69
CA VAL A 24 5.22 -9.67 -23.95
C VAL A 24 6.03 -10.16 -22.76
N CYS A 25 5.50 -11.15 -22.02
CA CYS A 25 6.21 -11.75 -20.89
C CYS A 25 7.48 -12.51 -21.34
N ALA A 26 7.46 -13.18 -22.48
CA ALA A 26 8.65 -13.86 -23.01
C ALA A 26 9.76 -12.88 -23.40
N GLY A 27 9.42 -11.71 -23.96
CA GLY A 27 10.40 -10.65 -24.26
C GLY A 27 10.99 -10.00 -23.00
N LEU A 28 10.19 -9.84 -21.95
CA LEU A 28 10.62 -9.26 -20.67
C LEU A 28 11.55 -10.19 -19.85
N ILE A 29 11.37 -11.51 -19.94
CA ILE A 29 12.19 -12.50 -19.20
C ILE A 29 13.60 -12.60 -19.78
N PHE A 30 13.79 -12.35 -21.09
CA PHE A 30 15.10 -12.41 -21.74
C PHE A 30 15.95 -11.14 -21.62
N LEU A 31 15.42 -10.03 -21.09
CA LEU A 31 16.08 -8.73 -20.98
C LEU A 31 16.67 -8.43 -19.58
N LEU A 32 16.89 -9.45 -18.75
CA LEU A 32 17.76 -9.28 -17.58
C LEU A 32 19.22 -9.21 -18.05
N PRO A 33 19.92 -8.08 -17.85
CA PRO A 33 21.32 -7.98 -18.27
C PRO A 33 22.16 -8.96 -17.45
N ARG A 34 22.81 -9.90 -18.12
CA ARG A 34 23.95 -10.63 -17.56
C ARG A 34 25.09 -9.64 -17.40
N PHE A 35 25.43 -9.28 -16.20
CA PHE A 35 26.65 -8.55 -15.90
C PHE A 35 27.85 -9.41 -16.31
N ALA A 36 28.49 -9.05 -17.41
CA ALA A 36 29.82 -9.47 -17.74
C ALA A 36 30.79 -8.37 -17.27
N ALA A 37 31.67 -8.73 -16.36
CA ALA A 37 32.76 -7.91 -15.93
C ALA A 37 33.79 -7.77 -17.06
N GLY A 38 34.36 -6.59 -17.20
CA GLY A 38 35.68 -6.40 -17.79
C GLY A 38 35.71 -5.60 -19.08
N ASP A 39 36.29 -4.57 -19.21
CA ASP A 39 37.65 -4.25 -19.66
C ASP A 39 37.79 -2.74 -19.81
N THR A 40 38.72 -2.21 -19.07
CA THR A 40 39.22 -0.85 -19.16
C THR A 40 39.97 -0.66 -20.48
N ARG A 41 39.54 0.31 -21.29
CA ARG A 41 40.42 0.97 -22.26
C ARG A 41 40.40 2.47 -22.03
N ALA A 42 41.57 2.95 -21.61
CA ALA A 42 41.93 4.35 -21.55
C ALA A 42 41.93 4.96 -22.95
N GLY A 43 41.28 6.09 -23.11
CA GLY A 43 41.39 6.91 -24.30
C GLY A 43 40.14 7.76 -24.51
N ASP A 44 40.07 8.89 -23.87
CA ASP A 44 39.49 10.15 -24.39
C ASP A 44 39.45 11.26 -23.32
N ALA A 45 40.62 11.63 -22.83
CA ALA A 45 40.80 12.73 -21.87
C ALA A 45 40.69 14.15 -22.49
N GLN A 46 40.09 14.29 -23.66
CA GLN A 46 40.05 15.56 -24.37
C GLN A 46 38.66 16.08 -24.75
N LYS A 47 37.58 15.32 -24.45
CA LYS A 47 36.18 15.77 -24.66
C LYS A 47 35.61 16.50 -23.45
N ASP A 48 36.21 16.35 -22.26
CA ASP A 48 35.65 16.80 -20.97
C ASP A 48 35.76 18.30 -20.70
N ARG A 49 36.38 19.10 -21.57
CA ARG A 49 36.57 20.53 -21.34
C ARG A 49 35.55 21.46 -22.00
N PHE A 50 34.71 20.95 -22.89
CA PHE A 50 33.67 21.79 -23.57
C PHE A 50 32.29 21.76 -22.95
N ASP A 51 32.02 20.84 -22.03
CA ASP A 51 30.66 20.66 -21.48
C ASP A 51 30.43 21.37 -20.14
N GLN A 52 31.44 21.99 -19.55
CA GLN A 52 31.29 22.72 -18.27
C GLN A 52 30.61 24.08 -18.36
N SER A 53 30.48 24.66 -19.55
CA SER A 53 29.84 25.98 -19.72
C SER A 53 28.34 25.92 -20.00
N ALA A 54 27.79 24.76 -20.36
CA ALA A 54 26.35 24.56 -20.65
C ALA A 54 25.51 24.17 -19.42
N ARG A 55 26.14 23.88 -18.26
CA ARG A 55 25.46 23.48 -17.02
C ARG A 55 24.87 24.65 -16.21
N ALA A 56 24.44 25.71 -16.87
CA ALA A 56 23.75 26.88 -16.26
C ALA A 56 22.22 26.70 -16.15
N GLY A 57 21.70 25.50 -16.43
CA GLY A 57 20.27 25.19 -16.45
C GLY A 57 19.66 24.83 -15.08
N SER A 58 18.61 24.04 -15.11
CA SER A 58 17.80 23.60 -13.97
C SER A 58 18.56 22.76 -12.94
N LEU A 59 19.75 22.19 -13.28
CA LEU A 59 20.57 21.35 -12.39
C LEU A 59 21.53 22.14 -11.48
N LYS A 60 21.51 23.46 -11.52
CA LYS A 60 22.36 24.29 -10.67
C LYS A 60 22.10 24.00 -9.18
N GLY A 61 23.18 23.72 -8.43
CA GLY A 61 23.11 23.43 -6.99
C GLY A 61 23.02 21.94 -6.65
N LEU A 62 22.95 21.05 -7.64
CA LEU A 62 22.99 19.60 -7.46
C LEU A 62 24.41 19.04 -7.68
N PRO A 63 24.71 17.83 -7.18
CA PRO A 63 25.94 17.12 -7.50
C PRO A 63 26.13 16.94 -9.00
N SER A 64 27.38 16.76 -9.43
CA SER A 64 27.67 16.41 -10.83
C SER A 64 27.09 15.05 -11.18
N THR A 65 26.51 14.94 -12.38
CA THR A 65 25.86 13.70 -12.88
C THR A 65 26.12 13.54 -14.36
N ASP A 66 26.11 12.27 -14.83
CA ASP A 66 26.12 11.91 -16.24
C ASP A 66 24.71 11.85 -16.84
N LEU A 67 23.67 12.11 -16.03
CA LEU A 67 22.30 12.21 -16.50
C LEU A 67 22.11 13.53 -17.27
N SER A 68 21.36 13.47 -18.36
CA SER A 68 20.86 14.69 -19.02
C SER A 68 19.91 15.46 -18.09
N GLU A 69 19.60 16.69 -18.42
CA GLU A 69 18.68 17.52 -17.63
C GLU A 69 17.30 16.84 -17.47
N ASP A 70 16.76 16.30 -18.56
CA ASP A 70 15.45 15.65 -18.54
C ASP A 70 15.50 14.32 -17.77
N GLU A 71 16.54 13.50 -17.95
CA GLU A 71 16.74 12.29 -17.15
C GLU A 71 16.83 12.60 -15.65
N ALA A 72 17.57 13.63 -15.26
CA ALA A 72 17.70 14.02 -13.84
C ALA A 72 16.37 14.48 -13.26
N ILE A 73 15.56 15.24 -13.98
CA ILE A 73 14.22 15.65 -13.54
C ILE A 73 13.29 14.44 -13.43
N VAL A 74 13.28 13.57 -14.45
CA VAL A 74 12.48 12.35 -14.44
C VAL A 74 12.88 11.42 -13.30
N HIS A 75 14.19 11.30 -13.05
CA HIS A 75 14.74 10.55 -11.91
C HIS A 75 14.18 11.08 -10.59
N ALA A 76 14.30 12.39 -10.35
CA ALA A 76 13.79 13.00 -9.14
C ALA A 76 12.26 12.81 -8.98
N LEU A 77 11.48 13.02 -10.04
CA LEU A 77 10.03 12.85 -10.01
C LEU A 77 9.59 11.41 -9.72
N ASN A 78 10.36 10.42 -10.21
CA ASN A 78 10.08 9.00 -9.97
C ASN A 78 10.60 8.52 -8.60
N ARG A 79 11.73 9.07 -8.10
CA ARG A 79 12.33 8.63 -6.84
C ARG A 79 11.75 9.31 -5.62
N LEU A 80 11.56 10.63 -5.72
CA LEU A 80 11.06 11.45 -4.62
C LEU A 80 9.54 11.63 -4.67
N GLY A 81 8.86 10.93 -5.60
CA GLY A 81 7.43 10.93 -5.76
C GLY A 81 6.96 9.72 -6.55
N TYR A 82 5.70 9.77 -6.97
CA TYR A 82 5.05 8.69 -7.72
C TYR A 82 5.11 8.89 -9.25
N GLY A 83 6.13 9.61 -9.73
CA GLY A 83 6.33 9.88 -11.16
C GLY A 83 5.68 11.17 -11.67
N PRO A 84 6.05 11.61 -12.88
CA PRO A 84 5.54 12.85 -13.46
C PRO A 84 4.08 12.77 -13.88
N ARG A 85 3.36 13.89 -13.76
CA ARG A 85 2.11 14.15 -14.48
C ARG A 85 2.42 14.86 -15.80
N PRO A 86 1.46 14.93 -16.73
CA PRO A 86 1.59 15.80 -17.90
C PRO A 86 1.96 17.24 -17.51
N GLY A 87 3.05 17.75 -18.08
CA GLY A 87 3.58 19.09 -17.81
C GLY A 87 4.52 19.22 -16.58
N ASP A 88 4.66 18.20 -15.72
CA ASP A 88 5.54 18.27 -14.54
C ASP A 88 6.99 18.46 -14.93
N LEU A 89 7.49 17.75 -15.96
CA LEU A 89 8.85 17.90 -16.45
C LEU A 89 9.18 19.36 -16.77
N GLN A 90 8.34 20.00 -17.57
CA GLN A 90 8.52 21.40 -17.97
C GLN A 90 8.43 22.34 -16.76
N ARG A 91 7.47 22.12 -15.87
CA ARG A 91 7.29 22.89 -14.64
C ARG A 91 8.52 22.84 -13.72
N VAL A 92 9.12 21.67 -13.56
CA VAL A 92 10.32 21.49 -12.75
C VAL A 92 11.54 22.12 -13.43
N LYS A 93 11.64 21.98 -14.75
CA LYS A 93 12.70 22.62 -15.56
C LYS A 93 12.71 24.14 -15.42
N GLU A 94 11.52 24.77 -15.52
CA GLU A 94 11.35 26.21 -15.33
C GLU A 94 11.63 26.68 -13.89
N MET A 95 11.24 25.89 -12.91
CA MET A 95 11.49 26.19 -11.49
C MET A 95 12.95 26.02 -11.10
N GLY A 96 13.66 25.08 -11.70
CA GLY A 96 14.95 24.56 -11.29
C GLY A 96 14.82 23.37 -10.33
N LEU A 97 15.49 22.26 -10.66
CA LEU A 97 15.33 20.98 -9.95
C LEU A 97 15.75 21.07 -8.47
N ALA A 98 16.87 21.73 -8.15
CA ALA A 98 17.29 21.93 -6.76
C ALA A 98 16.22 22.67 -5.95
N LYS A 99 15.58 23.69 -6.52
CA LYS A 99 14.51 24.43 -5.85
C LYS A 99 13.25 23.59 -5.66
N TRP A 100 12.94 22.71 -6.63
CA TRP A 100 11.84 21.76 -6.48
C TRP A 100 12.12 20.78 -5.34
N ILE A 101 13.33 20.21 -5.26
CA ILE A 101 13.76 19.31 -4.17
C ILE A 101 13.67 20.01 -2.82
N ASP A 102 14.19 21.24 -2.70
CA ASP A 102 14.12 22.02 -1.45
C ASP A 102 12.69 22.25 -0.98
N ARG A 103 11.75 22.45 -1.93
CA ARG A 103 10.33 22.55 -1.60
C ARG A 103 9.77 21.21 -1.12
N GLN A 104 10.13 20.10 -1.76
CA GLN A 104 9.69 18.76 -1.34
C GLN A 104 10.22 18.40 0.05
N LEU A 105 11.43 18.80 0.40
CA LEU A 105 11.99 18.67 1.74
C LEU A 105 11.27 19.54 2.80
N ARG A 106 10.45 20.52 2.38
CA ARG A 106 9.66 21.39 3.25
C ARG A 106 8.17 21.34 2.86
N PRO A 107 7.50 20.19 3.07
CA PRO A 107 6.13 19.99 2.62
C PRO A 107 5.15 21.02 3.18
N GLU A 108 5.44 21.62 4.34
CA GLU A 108 4.67 22.70 4.96
C GLU A 108 4.60 23.96 4.09
N SER A 109 5.55 24.15 3.18
CA SER A 109 5.60 25.30 2.25
C SER A 109 4.77 25.07 0.98
N ILE A 110 4.25 23.85 0.77
CA ILE A 110 3.53 23.47 -0.44
C ILE A 110 2.03 23.53 -0.19
N ASN A 111 1.31 24.29 -1.01
CA ASN A 111 -0.16 24.32 -0.99
C ASN A 111 -0.72 23.04 -1.61
N ASP A 112 -1.61 22.36 -0.90
CA ASP A 112 -2.23 21.09 -1.31
C ASP A 112 -3.76 21.10 -1.12
N THR A 113 -4.39 22.28 -1.18
CA THR A 113 -5.82 22.47 -0.96
C THR A 113 -6.69 21.67 -1.94
N GLY A 114 -6.19 21.43 -3.16
CA GLY A 114 -6.87 20.59 -4.14
C GLY A 114 -7.03 19.15 -3.66
N LEU A 115 -6.02 18.61 -3.02
CA LEU A 115 -6.08 17.28 -2.39
C LEU A 115 -7.01 17.29 -1.17
N GLU A 116 -6.95 18.31 -0.32
CA GLU A 116 -7.82 18.43 0.87
C GLU A 116 -9.31 18.37 0.48
N ALA A 117 -9.67 19.06 -0.62
CA ALA A 117 -11.04 19.01 -1.17
C ALA A 117 -11.42 17.59 -1.62
N ARG A 118 -10.49 16.82 -2.20
CA ARG A 118 -10.72 15.41 -2.56
C ARG A 118 -10.90 14.54 -1.32
N LEU A 119 -10.04 14.68 -0.32
CA LEU A 119 -10.07 13.88 0.91
C LEU A 119 -11.32 14.13 1.77
N SER A 120 -11.94 15.32 1.67
CA SER A 120 -13.18 15.64 2.41
C SER A 120 -14.35 14.70 2.09
N ARG A 121 -14.29 13.97 0.98
CA ARG A 121 -15.26 12.95 0.58
C ARG A 121 -15.20 11.67 1.44
N PHE A 122 -14.15 11.48 2.21
CA PHE A 122 -13.90 10.32 3.05
C PHE A 122 -14.12 10.65 4.53
N PRO A 123 -15.36 10.63 5.02
CA PRO A 123 -15.67 11.10 6.37
C PRO A 123 -15.00 10.29 7.49
N THR A 124 -14.62 9.03 7.24
CA THR A 124 -13.94 8.22 8.27
C THR A 124 -12.54 8.73 8.60
N LEU A 125 -11.90 9.51 7.72
CA LEU A 125 -10.56 10.04 7.94
C LEU A 125 -10.49 11.03 9.11
N SER A 126 -11.56 11.77 9.38
CA SER A 126 -11.65 12.75 10.46
C SER A 126 -12.21 12.18 11.77
N MET A 127 -12.73 10.94 11.75
CA MET A 127 -13.34 10.32 12.93
C MET A 127 -12.28 9.80 13.91
N SER A 128 -12.61 9.85 15.21
CA SER A 128 -11.84 9.13 16.23
C SER A 128 -12.07 7.62 16.13
N SER A 129 -11.13 6.83 16.66
CA SER A 129 -11.27 5.37 16.69
C SER A 129 -12.52 4.93 17.48
N GLU A 130 -12.89 5.64 18.54
CA GLU A 130 -14.13 5.42 19.29
C GLU A 130 -15.36 5.64 18.39
N ALA A 131 -15.44 6.78 17.69
CA ALA A 131 -16.52 7.10 16.78
C ALA A 131 -16.63 6.09 15.62
N LEU A 132 -15.48 5.60 15.11
CA LEU A 132 -15.44 4.54 14.10
C LEU A 132 -16.00 3.21 14.62
N LEU A 133 -15.61 2.80 15.85
CA LEU A 133 -16.12 1.58 16.50
C LEU A 133 -17.63 1.67 16.79
N GLU A 134 -18.13 2.86 17.12
CA GLU A 134 -19.55 3.09 17.35
C GLU A 134 -20.35 3.04 16.05
N LYS A 135 -19.91 3.78 15.02
CA LYS A 135 -20.62 3.93 13.75
C LYS A 135 -20.55 2.69 12.88
N PHE A 136 -19.42 1.98 12.89
CA PHE A 136 -19.18 0.78 12.10
C PHE A 136 -18.92 -0.45 12.99
N PRO A 137 -19.90 -0.87 13.81
CA PRO A 137 -19.70 -1.93 14.79
C PRO A 137 -19.39 -3.28 14.11
N ARG A 138 -18.71 -4.17 14.85
CA ARG A 138 -18.53 -5.56 14.43
C ARG A 138 -19.91 -6.24 14.30
N PRO A 139 -20.08 -7.19 13.36
CA PRO A 139 -21.37 -7.86 13.16
C PRO A 139 -21.97 -8.45 14.44
N ALA A 140 -21.15 -9.01 15.34
CA ALA A 140 -21.62 -9.54 16.60
C ALA A 140 -22.11 -8.46 17.60
N VAL A 141 -21.51 -7.27 17.56
CA VAL A 141 -21.92 -6.13 18.39
C VAL A 141 -23.18 -5.49 17.82
N ALA A 142 -23.27 -5.34 16.50
CA ALA A 142 -24.45 -4.86 15.80
C ALA A 142 -25.65 -5.79 16.05
N ALA A 143 -25.49 -7.09 15.88
CA ALA A 143 -26.50 -8.10 16.19
C ALA A 143 -27.04 -7.99 17.62
N LYS A 144 -26.11 -7.82 18.59
CA LYS A 144 -26.50 -7.63 20.00
C LYS A 144 -27.29 -6.35 20.25
N ARG A 145 -26.97 -5.24 19.53
CA ARG A 145 -27.70 -3.97 19.63
C ARG A 145 -29.11 -4.10 19.06
N GLU A 146 -29.27 -4.89 18.00
CA GLU A 146 -30.56 -5.15 17.36
C GLU A 146 -31.35 -6.28 18.03
N GLY A 147 -30.79 -6.95 19.05
CA GLY A 147 -31.45 -8.02 19.80
C GLY A 147 -31.57 -9.34 19.03
N VAL A 148 -30.82 -9.53 17.95
CA VAL A 148 -30.83 -10.72 17.10
C VAL A 148 -29.54 -11.55 17.28
N SER A 149 -29.58 -12.79 16.85
CA SER A 149 -28.35 -13.62 16.84
C SER A 149 -27.36 -13.14 15.77
N PRO A 150 -26.04 -13.34 15.95
CA PRO A 150 -25.06 -12.98 14.94
C PRO A 150 -25.25 -13.67 13.57
N GLN A 151 -25.90 -14.83 13.56
CA GLN A 151 -26.24 -15.55 12.32
C GLN A 151 -27.41 -14.90 11.60
N GLU A 152 -28.49 -14.57 12.32
CA GLU A 152 -29.65 -13.84 11.80
C GLU A 152 -29.25 -12.46 11.26
N TYR A 153 -28.42 -11.72 12.00
CA TYR A 153 -27.88 -10.44 11.55
C TYR A 153 -27.14 -10.55 10.23
N ARG A 154 -26.24 -11.55 10.10
CA ARG A 154 -25.50 -11.78 8.84
C ARG A 154 -26.43 -12.11 7.69
N LYS A 155 -27.44 -12.94 7.93
CA LYS A 155 -28.45 -13.33 6.93
C LYS A 155 -29.24 -12.11 6.48
N GLU A 156 -29.73 -11.31 7.40
CA GLU A 156 -30.47 -10.07 7.11
C GLU A 156 -29.63 -9.05 6.34
N GLN A 157 -28.35 -8.89 6.70
CA GLN A 157 -27.42 -8.02 5.95
C GLN A 157 -27.18 -8.56 4.54
N GLN A 158 -27.13 -9.87 4.36
CA GLN A 158 -26.99 -10.49 3.05
C GLN A 158 -28.24 -10.30 2.20
N GLU A 159 -29.42 -10.48 2.78
CA GLU A 159 -30.70 -10.24 2.11
C GLU A 159 -30.88 -8.76 1.73
N LYS A 160 -30.54 -7.81 2.64
CA LYS A 160 -30.53 -6.37 2.32
C LYS A 160 -29.62 -6.04 1.16
N ARG A 161 -28.43 -6.66 1.09
CA ARG A 161 -27.49 -6.49 -0.03
C ARG A 161 -28.05 -7.05 -1.34
N GLN A 162 -28.63 -8.23 -1.32
CA GLN A 162 -29.26 -8.83 -2.49
C GLN A 162 -30.46 -8.01 -2.98
N ALA A 163 -31.28 -7.52 -2.06
CA ALA A 163 -32.40 -6.65 -2.39
C ALA A 163 -31.95 -5.30 -2.98
N ALA A 164 -30.89 -4.71 -2.44
CA ALA A 164 -30.30 -3.47 -2.99
C ALA A 164 -29.72 -3.69 -4.39
N GLN A 165 -29.06 -4.83 -4.62
CA GLN A 165 -28.56 -5.21 -5.95
C GLN A 165 -29.70 -5.45 -6.94
N ALA A 166 -30.75 -6.13 -6.52
CA ALA A 166 -31.93 -6.36 -7.36
C ALA A 166 -32.69 -5.05 -7.70
N ALA A 167 -32.77 -4.13 -6.73
CA ALA A 167 -33.38 -2.81 -6.95
C ALA A 167 -32.56 -1.95 -7.92
N GLN A 168 -31.23 -2.02 -7.86
CA GLN A 168 -30.37 -1.35 -8.84
C GLN A 168 -30.52 -1.94 -10.25
N GLN A 169 -30.55 -3.28 -10.36
CA GLN A 169 -30.76 -3.94 -11.66
C GLN A 169 -32.13 -3.62 -12.27
N SER A 170 -33.16 -3.49 -11.45
CA SER A 170 -34.50 -3.09 -11.93
C SER A 170 -34.60 -1.61 -12.32
N ALA A 171 -33.87 -0.73 -11.63
CA ALA A 171 -33.78 0.70 -12.03
C ALA A 171 -33.02 0.89 -13.34
N GLU A 172 -31.96 0.10 -13.56
CA GLU A 172 -31.19 0.10 -14.81
C GLU A 172 -32.01 -0.51 -15.98
N ALA A 173 -32.80 -1.55 -15.73
CA ALA A 173 -33.70 -2.11 -16.73
C ALA A 173 -34.82 -1.14 -17.13
N GLN A 174 -35.30 -0.30 -16.23
CA GLN A 174 -36.29 0.73 -16.53
C GLN A 174 -35.72 1.90 -17.33
N GLN A 175 -34.48 2.30 -17.10
CA GLN A 175 -33.81 3.32 -17.93
C GLN A 175 -33.50 2.84 -19.34
N ASN A 176 -33.28 1.53 -19.53
CA ASN A 176 -33.04 0.95 -20.86
C ASN A 176 -34.31 0.68 -21.66
N THR A 177 -35.50 0.68 -21.04
CA THR A 177 -36.78 0.48 -21.74
C THR A 177 -37.34 1.74 -22.38
N ASP A 178 -36.91 2.93 -21.97
CA ASP A 178 -37.31 4.20 -22.62
C ASP A 178 -36.48 4.51 -23.89
N GLY A 179 -35.46 3.70 -24.20
CA GLY A 179 -34.56 3.91 -25.34
C GLY A 179 -34.63 2.88 -26.48
N GLN A 180 -35.38 1.81 -26.35
CA GLN A 180 -35.48 0.77 -27.40
C GLN A 180 -36.87 0.19 -27.52
N GLN A 181 -37.73 0.89 -28.25
CA GLN A 181 -38.69 0.23 -29.10
C GLN A 181 -38.04 0.04 -30.48
N GLU A 182 -37.54 -1.17 -30.71
CA GLU A 182 -37.45 -1.89 -31.97
C GLU A 182 -36.35 -2.98 -31.88
N GLN A 183 -36.75 -4.14 -31.82
CA GLN A 183 -36.42 -5.41 -32.47
C GLN A 183 -36.47 -6.61 -31.55
N MET A 184 -37.49 -7.41 -31.83
CA MET A 184 -37.74 -8.76 -31.26
C MET A 184 -36.84 -9.81 -31.90
N SER A 185 -36.43 -10.79 -31.16
CA SER A 185 -36.83 -12.20 -31.21
C SER A 185 -35.65 -13.17 -31.02
N ASP A 186 -35.95 -14.11 -30.14
CA ASP A 186 -35.72 -15.56 -30.15
C ASP A 186 -34.60 -16.23 -29.39
N GLN A 187 -35.11 -17.01 -28.40
CA GLN A 187 -34.80 -18.38 -27.95
C GLN A 187 -33.57 -18.64 -27.08
N ALA A 188 -33.82 -19.00 -25.88
CA ALA A 188 -34.23 -20.22 -25.17
C ALA A 188 -33.07 -21.16 -24.73
N SER A 189 -33.00 -21.32 -23.40
CA SER A 189 -32.75 -22.53 -22.61
C SER A 189 -31.44 -23.33 -22.71
N GLY A 190 -30.90 -23.63 -21.52
CA GLY A 190 -29.94 -24.71 -21.29
C GLY A 190 -29.36 -24.72 -19.88
N GLN A 191 -30.02 -25.45 -18.96
CA GLN A 191 -29.50 -25.83 -17.64
C GLN A 191 -28.42 -26.90 -17.77
N ALA A 192 -27.38 -26.83 -16.91
CA ALA A 192 -26.74 -28.04 -16.39
C ALA A 192 -26.00 -27.71 -15.07
N SER A 193 -26.38 -28.47 -14.08
CA SER A 193 -25.87 -28.59 -12.72
C SER A 193 -24.58 -29.39 -12.65
N GLY A 194 -23.72 -29.08 -11.66
CA GLY A 194 -22.57 -29.90 -11.30
C GLY A 194 -22.00 -29.50 -9.96
N ASP A 195 -22.08 -30.40 -9.00
CA ASP A 195 -21.80 -30.33 -7.57
C ASP A 195 -20.27 -30.39 -7.24
N PRO A 196 -19.81 -29.96 -6.08
CA PRO A 196 -18.40 -29.67 -5.79
C PRO A 196 -17.69 -30.80 -5.02
N ALA A 197 -16.43 -31.00 -5.30
CA ALA A 197 -15.56 -31.86 -4.50
C ALA A 197 -14.57 -31.01 -3.67
N GLN A 198 -14.59 -31.27 -2.36
CA GLN A 198 -13.63 -30.80 -1.35
C GLN A 198 -12.21 -31.26 -1.66
N LYS A 199 -11.22 -30.37 -1.48
CA LYS A 199 -9.86 -30.76 -1.11
C LYS A 199 -9.17 -29.70 -0.24
N GLY A 200 -8.46 -30.21 0.75
CA GLY A 200 -7.95 -29.57 1.94
C GLY A 200 -6.83 -28.55 1.75
N ASN A 201 -6.73 -27.76 2.78
CA ASN A 201 -5.79 -26.69 3.02
C ASN A 201 -4.34 -27.16 3.17
N ASN A 202 -3.47 -26.52 2.39
CA ASN A 202 -2.11 -26.14 2.84
C ASN A 202 -1.77 -24.83 2.11
N LEU A 203 -1.88 -23.73 2.81
CA LEU A 203 -1.67 -22.38 2.27
C LEU A 203 -0.34 -21.84 2.76
N SER A 204 0.56 -21.64 1.81
CA SER A 204 1.69 -20.70 1.96
C SER A 204 1.17 -19.26 1.97
N PRO A 205 1.78 -18.31 2.73
CA PRO A 205 1.20 -16.99 3.00
C PRO A 205 1.14 -16.00 1.81
N GLN A 206 1.50 -16.40 0.60
CA GLN A 206 1.71 -15.46 -0.51
C GLN A 206 0.68 -15.46 -1.63
N THR A 207 -0.39 -16.25 -1.55
CA THR A 207 -1.38 -16.30 -2.64
C THR A 207 -2.81 -16.32 -2.12
N MET A 208 -3.32 -15.17 -1.73
CA MET A 208 -4.77 -14.97 -1.75
C MET A 208 -5.20 -14.73 -3.20
N ALA A 209 -6.25 -15.43 -3.67
CA ALA A 209 -6.79 -15.19 -4.99
C ALA A 209 -7.32 -13.75 -5.10
N PRO A 210 -7.17 -13.07 -6.26
CA PRO A 210 -7.62 -11.69 -6.48
C PRO A 210 -9.09 -11.45 -6.09
N ASP A 211 -9.93 -12.47 -6.25
CA ASP A 211 -11.34 -12.45 -5.87
C ASP A 211 -11.58 -12.47 -4.35
N GLU A 212 -10.66 -13.02 -3.56
CA GLU A 212 -10.76 -13.01 -2.10
C GLU A 212 -10.37 -11.66 -1.53
N LEU A 213 -9.42 -10.97 -2.15
CA LEU A 213 -9.04 -9.61 -1.81
C LEU A 213 -10.14 -8.59 -2.12
N ALA A 214 -10.80 -8.74 -3.27
CA ALA A 214 -11.96 -7.93 -3.61
C ALA A 214 -13.10 -8.13 -2.60
N GLU A 215 -13.28 -9.35 -2.09
CA GLU A 215 -14.29 -9.70 -1.09
C GLU A 215 -13.95 -9.15 0.31
N ILE A 216 -12.65 -9.00 0.65
CA ILE A 216 -12.20 -8.41 1.92
C ILE A 216 -12.44 -6.90 1.95
N LEU A 217 -12.14 -6.23 0.84
CA LEU A 217 -12.34 -4.78 0.71
C LEU A 217 -13.82 -4.42 0.53
N LEU A 218 -14.54 -5.19 -0.29
CA LEU A 218 -15.97 -5.01 -0.56
C LEU A 218 -16.63 -6.38 -0.77
N PRO A 219 -17.30 -6.93 0.24
CA PRO A 219 -18.06 -8.17 0.08
C PRO A 219 -19.11 -8.06 -1.05
N GLY A 220 -19.05 -8.94 -2.02
CA GLY A 220 -19.89 -8.92 -3.23
C GLY A 220 -19.16 -8.52 -4.51
N ALA A 221 -17.90 -8.11 -4.44
CA ALA A 221 -17.09 -7.73 -5.61
C ALA A 221 -16.86 -8.91 -6.59
N LYS A 222 -16.93 -10.16 -6.12
CA LYS A 222 -16.86 -11.38 -6.98
C LYS A 222 -17.96 -11.44 -8.04
N ASN A 223 -19.12 -10.86 -7.74
CA ASN A 223 -20.24 -10.89 -8.69
C ASN A 223 -20.13 -9.80 -9.76
N LEU A 224 -19.41 -8.71 -9.46
CA LEU A 224 -19.15 -7.62 -10.41
C LEU A 224 -18.19 -8.03 -11.53
N SER A 225 -17.19 -8.87 -11.25
CA SER A 225 -16.24 -9.34 -12.26
C SER A 225 -16.86 -10.32 -13.26
N LYS A 226 -17.90 -11.04 -12.87
CA LYS A 226 -18.61 -11.99 -13.75
C LYS A 226 -19.67 -11.34 -14.63
N GLN A 227 -20.25 -10.21 -14.23
CA GLN A 227 -21.27 -9.50 -15.00
C GLN A 227 -20.69 -8.61 -16.10
N ASN A 228 -19.45 -8.09 -15.94
CA ASN A 228 -18.81 -7.21 -16.92
C ASN A 228 -18.16 -7.94 -18.12
N ALA A 229 -18.23 -9.25 -18.19
CA ALA A 229 -17.70 -10.02 -19.32
C ALA A 229 -18.60 -10.00 -20.59
N GLY A 230 -19.72 -9.29 -20.58
CA GLY A 230 -20.66 -9.34 -21.71
C GLY A 230 -21.57 -8.12 -21.89
N GLY A 231 -21.29 -6.95 -21.32
CA GLY A 231 -22.19 -5.78 -21.39
C GLY A 231 -21.51 -4.48 -21.81
N ASN A 232 -22.25 -3.70 -22.59
CA ASN A 232 -21.93 -2.40 -23.17
C ASN A 232 -21.32 -1.40 -22.14
N PRO A 233 -20.28 -0.60 -22.47
CA PRO A 233 -19.53 0.24 -21.52
C PRO A 233 -20.24 1.52 -21.04
N ALA A 234 -21.50 1.76 -21.37
CA ALA A 234 -22.22 3.01 -21.10
C ALA A 234 -23.04 3.06 -19.79
N GLY A 235 -23.10 1.98 -19.02
CA GLY A 235 -23.83 1.93 -17.75
C GLY A 235 -22.97 1.40 -16.62
N ASN A 236 -22.21 2.26 -15.94
CA ASN A 236 -21.37 1.88 -14.80
C ASN A 236 -22.21 1.97 -13.51
N PRO A 237 -22.55 0.86 -12.83
CA PRO A 237 -23.11 0.97 -11.48
C PRO A 237 -21.97 1.45 -10.57
N THR A 238 -21.91 2.73 -10.30
CA THR A 238 -21.21 3.24 -9.14
C THR A 238 -21.85 2.58 -7.92
N MET A 239 -21.22 1.51 -7.42
CA MET A 239 -21.63 0.91 -6.17
C MET A 239 -21.73 2.05 -5.17
N ASN A 240 -22.92 2.27 -4.62
CA ASN A 240 -23.15 3.36 -3.67
C ASN A 240 -22.44 2.98 -2.35
N TYR A 241 -21.11 3.07 -2.39
CA TYR A 241 -20.20 2.70 -1.30
C TYR A 241 -20.52 3.51 -0.03
N GLU A 242 -21.12 4.68 -0.19
CA GLU A 242 -21.60 5.51 0.91
C GLU A 242 -22.68 4.82 1.77
N GLN A 243 -23.42 3.89 1.17
CA GLN A 243 -24.42 3.09 1.89
C GLN A 243 -23.82 1.93 2.70
N LEU A 244 -22.52 1.63 2.52
CA LEU A 244 -21.86 0.59 3.31
C LEU A 244 -21.69 1.04 4.77
N GLN A 245 -22.54 0.56 5.65
CA GLN A 245 -22.44 0.72 7.11
C GLN A 245 -21.59 -0.39 7.74
N THR A 246 -20.49 -0.78 7.08
CA THR A 246 -19.66 -1.92 7.47
C THR A 246 -18.25 -1.48 7.85
N PRO A 247 -17.56 -2.23 8.73
CA PRO A 247 -16.16 -1.94 9.08
C PRO A 247 -15.19 -1.88 7.89
N GLN A 248 -15.53 -2.55 6.79
CA GLN A 248 -14.75 -2.52 5.54
C GLN A 248 -14.67 -1.12 4.94
N ARG A 249 -15.70 -0.30 5.11
CA ARG A 249 -15.70 1.10 4.66
C ARG A 249 -14.53 1.90 5.25
N VAL A 250 -14.18 1.67 6.51
CA VAL A 250 -13.09 2.39 7.17
C VAL A 250 -11.77 2.18 6.42
N ILE A 251 -11.44 0.92 6.10
CA ILE A 251 -10.20 0.61 5.37
C ILE A 251 -10.30 1.01 3.91
N ALA A 252 -11.47 0.88 3.27
CA ALA A 252 -11.65 1.32 1.89
C ALA A 252 -11.43 2.83 1.74
N GLU A 253 -12.00 3.67 2.62
CA GLU A 253 -11.76 5.12 2.62
C GLU A 253 -10.30 5.47 2.90
N LEU A 254 -9.66 4.79 3.84
CA LEU A 254 -8.24 4.99 4.13
C LEU A 254 -7.36 4.64 2.92
N ALA A 255 -7.63 3.50 2.25
CA ALA A 255 -6.88 3.07 1.07
C ALA A 255 -7.12 3.99 -0.14
N MET A 256 -8.37 4.43 -0.36
CA MET A 256 -8.68 5.42 -1.40
C MET A 256 -8.01 6.76 -1.13
N ALA A 257 -7.99 7.20 0.12
CA ALA A 257 -7.29 8.43 0.51
C ALA A 257 -5.78 8.32 0.27
N LYS A 258 -5.15 7.17 0.57
CA LYS A 258 -3.74 6.92 0.28
C LYS A 258 -3.47 6.98 -1.22
N MET A 259 -4.34 6.42 -2.04
CA MET A 259 -4.25 6.49 -3.50
C MET A 259 -4.42 7.93 -4.01
N ASP A 260 -5.43 8.68 -3.52
CA ASP A 260 -5.61 10.09 -3.88
C ASP A 260 -4.39 10.94 -3.51
N ARG A 261 -3.78 10.70 -2.35
CA ARG A 261 -2.53 11.37 -1.95
C ARG A 261 -1.39 11.07 -2.90
N ALA A 262 -1.18 9.82 -3.26
CA ALA A 262 -0.13 9.43 -4.20
C ALA A 262 -0.32 10.05 -5.58
N VAL A 263 -1.57 10.10 -6.07
CA VAL A 263 -1.88 10.61 -7.42
C VAL A 263 -1.93 12.13 -7.47
N TYR A 264 -2.57 12.79 -6.50
CA TYR A 264 -2.94 14.20 -6.62
C TYR A 264 -2.16 15.16 -5.72
N SER A 265 -1.47 14.69 -4.67
CA SER A 265 -0.67 15.57 -3.79
C SER A 265 0.44 16.28 -4.57
N GLU A 266 0.67 17.55 -4.22
CA GLU A 266 1.88 18.27 -4.61
C GLU A 266 3.06 18.02 -3.66
N ARG A 267 2.81 17.43 -2.48
CA ARG A 267 3.80 17.06 -1.44
C ARG A 267 4.33 15.65 -1.64
N GLN A 268 4.88 15.37 -2.82
CA GLN A 268 5.17 14.01 -3.27
C GLN A 268 6.17 13.27 -2.37
N LEU A 269 7.27 13.90 -1.97
CA LEU A 269 8.26 13.29 -1.07
C LEU A 269 7.66 13.01 0.31
N TYR A 270 6.79 13.88 0.80
CA TYR A 270 6.09 13.67 2.07
C TYR A 270 5.18 12.43 2.01
N GLU A 271 4.42 12.25 0.94
CA GLU A 271 3.56 11.06 0.78
C GLU A 271 4.38 9.77 0.59
N GLN A 272 5.55 9.83 -0.06
CA GLN A 272 6.50 8.71 -0.12
C GLN A 272 7.03 8.36 1.27
N MET A 273 7.38 9.36 2.08
CA MET A 273 7.87 9.12 3.45
C MET A 273 6.79 8.60 4.38
N VAL A 274 5.54 9.04 4.22
CA VAL A 274 4.40 8.48 4.98
C VAL A 274 4.19 7.01 4.63
N ASP A 275 4.26 6.66 3.34
CA ASP A 275 4.15 5.27 2.88
C ASP A 275 5.31 4.41 3.40
N PHE A 276 6.54 4.90 3.27
CA PHE A 276 7.75 4.25 3.79
C PHE A 276 7.63 3.96 5.30
N TRP A 277 7.29 4.97 6.12
CA TRP A 277 7.17 4.78 7.56
C TRP A 277 5.98 3.92 7.95
N PHE A 278 4.87 3.98 7.22
CA PHE A 278 3.76 3.05 7.47
C PHE A 278 4.18 1.61 7.19
N ASN A 279 4.98 1.37 6.17
CA ASN A 279 5.51 0.05 5.85
C ASN A 279 6.55 -0.43 6.89
N HIS A 280 7.47 0.45 7.33
CA HIS A 280 8.46 0.19 8.36
C HIS A 280 7.81 -0.16 9.72
N PHE A 281 6.81 0.61 10.12
CA PHE A 281 6.00 0.38 11.32
C PHE A 281 4.66 -0.30 10.97
N ASN A 282 4.72 -1.38 10.21
CA ASN A 282 3.53 -2.02 9.64
C ASN A 282 2.52 -2.47 10.70
N VAL A 283 1.24 -2.22 10.44
CA VAL A 283 0.10 -2.72 11.20
C VAL A 283 -0.93 -3.31 10.26
N PHE A 284 -1.31 -4.57 10.49
CA PHE A 284 -2.24 -5.32 9.65
C PHE A 284 -3.70 -5.04 10.00
N ALA A 285 -4.47 -4.51 9.04
CA ALA A 285 -5.89 -4.18 9.18
C ALA A 285 -6.80 -5.37 9.52
N GLY A 286 -6.36 -6.60 9.23
CA GLY A 286 -7.14 -7.81 9.51
C GLY A 286 -7.08 -8.27 10.97
N LYS A 287 -6.15 -7.76 11.79
CA LYS A 287 -6.02 -8.19 13.18
C LYS A 287 -7.01 -7.45 14.10
N GLY A 288 -8.02 -8.16 14.54
CA GLY A 288 -8.91 -7.77 15.63
C GLY A 288 -9.57 -6.40 15.45
N VAL A 289 -9.13 -5.39 16.22
CA VAL A 289 -9.65 -4.01 16.19
C VAL A 289 -8.82 -3.06 15.35
N ASP A 290 -7.68 -3.46 14.82
CA ASP A 290 -6.76 -2.58 14.08
C ASP A 290 -7.42 -1.89 12.89
N ARG A 291 -8.41 -2.54 12.27
CA ARG A 291 -9.23 -1.93 11.22
C ARG A 291 -9.80 -0.55 11.57
N TRP A 292 -10.15 -0.32 12.82
CA TRP A 292 -10.67 0.96 13.30
C TRP A 292 -9.58 1.89 13.84
N LEU A 293 -8.39 1.33 14.12
CA LEU A 293 -7.28 2.07 14.70
C LEU A 293 -6.33 2.64 13.64
N LEU A 294 -6.30 2.05 12.44
CA LEU A 294 -5.35 2.43 11.39
C LEU A 294 -5.53 3.86 10.89
N THR A 295 -6.77 4.38 10.85
CA THR A 295 -7.01 5.77 10.43
C THR A 295 -6.34 6.77 11.37
N SER A 296 -6.49 6.60 12.69
CA SER A 296 -5.80 7.43 13.68
C SER A 296 -4.30 7.15 13.71
N TYR A 297 -3.88 5.90 13.51
CA TYR A 297 -2.48 5.52 13.46
C TYR A 297 -1.72 6.26 12.34
N GLU A 298 -2.23 6.21 11.11
CA GLU A 298 -1.61 6.96 10.01
C GLU A 298 -1.70 8.47 10.23
N ARG A 299 -2.90 8.99 10.62
CA ARG A 299 -3.15 10.41 10.76
C ARG A 299 -2.38 11.06 11.90
N ASP A 300 -2.34 10.41 13.08
CA ASP A 300 -1.90 11.02 14.34
C ASP A 300 -0.50 10.55 14.77
N SER A 301 -0.05 9.35 14.35
CA SER A 301 1.27 8.80 14.72
C SER A 301 2.29 8.89 13.58
N ILE A 302 1.94 8.50 12.34
CA ILE A 302 2.92 8.46 11.24
C ILE A 302 3.07 9.83 10.58
N ARG A 303 1.98 10.39 10.07
CA ARG A 303 2.00 11.60 9.23
C ARG A 303 2.66 12.82 9.91
N PRO A 304 2.37 13.16 11.17
CA PRO A 304 2.96 14.33 11.81
C PRO A 304 4.49 14.23 11.99
N HIS A 305 5.04 13.02 12.03
CA HIS A 305 6.44 12.76 12.35
C HIS A 305 7.27 12.30 11.14
N ALA A 306 6.65 12.08 9.97
CA ALA A 306 7.29 11.46 8.80
C ALA A 306 8.54 12.17 8.28
N MET A 307 8.69 13.47 8.54
CA MET A 307 9.83 14.31 8.14
C MET A 307 10.49 15.01 9.36
N GLY A 308 10.21 14.54 10.58
CA GLY A 308 10.68 15.10 11.85
C GLY A 308 11.86 14.34 12.43
N LYS A 309 11.89 14.24 13.76
CA LYS A 309 12.85 13.42 14.49
C LYS A 309 12.38 11.97 14.56
N PHE A 310 13.27 11.02 14.29
CA PHE A 310 12.93 9.59 14.37
C PHE A 310 12.48 9.19 15.78
N ARG A 311 13.10 9.78 16.82
CA ARG A 311 12.71 9.51 18.22
C ARG A 311 11.22 9.82 18.48
N ASP A 312 10.72 10.91 17.92
CA ASP A 312 9.31 11.32 18.09
C ASP A 312 8.37 10.37 17.33
N LEU A 313 8.78 9.95 16.13
CA LEU A 313 8.05 8.96 15.33
C LEU A 313 7.99 7.61 16.07
N LEU A 314 9.13 7.14 16.59
CA LEU A 314 9.24 5.89 17.35
C LEU A 314 8.33 5.90 18.59
N GLU A 315 8.30 7.00 19.34
CA GLU A 315 7.41 7.13 20.50
C GLU A 315 5.93 7.17 20.11
N ALA A 316 5.59 7.94 19.06
CA ALA A 316 4.22 8.03 18.57
C ALA A 316 3.68 6.67 18.11
N THR A 317 4.53 5.86 17.46
CA THR A 317 4.16 4.50 17.04
C THR A 317 4.09 3.55 18.24
N ALA A 318 5.05 3.59 19.16
CA ALA A 318 5.07 2.74 20.36
C ALA A 318 3.89 2.99 21.30
N LYS A 319 3.41 4.23 21.41
CA LYS A 319 2.24 4.61 22.20
C LYS A 319 0.92 4.44 21.43
N SER A 320 0.97 4.14 20.12
CA SER A 320 -0.27 3.99 19.34
C SER A 320 -1.05 2.74 19.76
N PRO A 321 -2.38 2.87 20.01
CA PRO A 321 -3.23 1.72 20.25
C PRO A 321 -3.18 0.67 19.12
N ALA A 322 -2.98 1.08 17.87
CA ALA A 322 -2.84 0.15 16.74
C ALA A 322 -1.60 -0.75 16.90
N MET A 323 -0.43 -0.18 17.12
CA MET A 323 0.81 -0.95 17.30
C MET A 323 0.77 -1.82 18.56
N LEU A 324 0.29 -1.28 19.66
CA LEU A 324 0.12 -2.03 20.91
C LEU A 324 -0.82 -3.23 20.75
N PHE A 325 -1.89 -3.07 19.95
CA PHE A 325 -2.82 -4.16 19.68
C PHE A 325 -2.24 -5.14 18.65
N PHE A 326 -1.60 -4.65 17.60
CA PHE A 326 -1.01 -5.48 16.56
C PHE A 326 0.06 -6.42 17.11
N LEU A 327 0.95 -5.92 17.94
CA LEU A 327 2.02 -6.73 18.56
C LEU A 327 1.62 -7.30 19.93
N ASP A 328 0.36 -7.21 20.34
CA ASP A 328 -0.20 -7.73 21.60
C ASP A 328 0.41 -7.14 22.89
N ASN A 329 1.18 -6.04 22.81
CA ASN A 329 1.80 -5.44 24.01
C ASN A 329 0.79 -4.92 25.02
N TRP A 330 -0.43 -4.55 24.57
CA TRP A 330 -1.51 -4.15 25.46
C TRP A 330 -1.88 -5.21 26.52
N GLN A 331 -1.43 -6.44 26.36
CA GLN A 331 -1.60 -7.56 27.28
C GLN A 331 -0.36 -7.84 28.13
N SER A 332 0.78 -7.18 27.89
CA SER A 332 2.05 -7.37 28.56
C SER A 332 1.99 -6.93 30.01
N VAL A 333 2.38 -7.81 30.92
CA VAL A 333 2.31 -7.57 32.37
C VAL A 333 3.50 -8.22 33.07
N ASP A 334 3.95 -7.64 34.18
CA ASP A 334 4.87 -8.32 35.09
C ASP A 334 4.18 -9.57 35.70
N PRO A 335 4.75 -10.77 35.56
CA PRO A 335 4.16 -11.99 36.12
C PRO A 335 3.89 -11.93 37.63
N ALA A 336 4.79 -11.30 38.40
CA ALA A 336 4.63 -11.15 39.85
C ALA A 336 3.49 -10.16 40.20
N ALA A 337 3.40 -9.06 39.47
CA ALA A 337 2.30 -8.11 39.64
C ALA A 337 0.95 -8.75 39.25
N TRP A 338 0.92 -9.54 38.19
CA TRP A 338 -0.26 -10.28 37.77
C TRP A 338 -0.71 -11.29 38.84
N ALA A 339 0.24 -12.06 39.41
CA ALA A 339 -0.06 -12.99 40.49
C ALA A 339 -0.66 -12.29 41.71
N ARG A 340 -0.07 -11.15 42.13
CA ARG A 340 -0.61 -10.31 43.22
C ARG A 340 -2.06 -9.85 42.92
N LEU A 341 -2.32 -9.35 41.73
CA LEU A 341 -3.65 -8.90 41.33
C LEU A 341 -4.67 -10.05 41.34
N GLN A 342 -4.28 -11.24 40.89
CA GLN A 342 -5.13 -12.43 40.94
C GLN A 342 -5.48 -12.83 42.38
N GLN A 343 -4.50 -12.81 43.30
CA GLN A 343 -4.71 -13.09 44.72
C GLN A 343 -5.68 -12.05 45.34
N GLU A 344 -5.48 -10.77 45.10
CA GLU A 344 -6.39 -9.71 45.56
C GLU A 344 -7.83 -9.91 45.05
N GLN A 345 -7.99 -10.23 43.76
CA GLN A 345 -9.30 -10.50 43.17
C GLN A 345 -9.96 -11.75 43.76
N ALA A 346 -9.18 -12.82 43.99
CA ALA A 346 -9.67 -14.03 44.66
C ALA A 346 -10.14 -13.73 46.11
N ALA A 347 -9.34 -12.98 46.86
CA ALA A 347 -9.71 -12.55 48.23
C ALA A 347 -10.99 -11.69 48.24
N ARG A 348 -11.10 -10.73 47.30
CA ARG A 348 -12.34 -9.88 47.14
C ARG A 348 -13.57 -10.73 46.76
N ARG A 349 -13.39 -11.74 45.89
CA ARG A 349 -14.48 -12.67 45.51
C ARG A 349 -14.88 -13.53 46.73
N ALA A 350 -13.92 -14.06 47.46
CA ALA A 350 -14.19 -14.81 48.68
C ALA A 350 -14.91 -13.97 49.74
N TYR A 351 -14.45 -12.73 49.96
CA TYR A 351 -15.15 -11.78 50.88
C TYR A 351 -16.61 -11.49 50.43
N ARG A 352 -16.81 -11.19 49.13
CA ARG A 352 -18.17 -10.97 48.59
C ARG A 352 -19.05 -12.22 48.67
N ALA A 353 -18.48 -13.40 48.46
CA ALA A 353 -19.19 -14.66 48.59
C ALA A 353 -19.61 -14.91 50.07
N ARG A 354 -18.76 -14.50 51.00
CA ARG A 354 -19.01 -14.69 52.43
C ARG A 354 -19.99 -13.67 53.04
N PHE A 355 -19.94 -12.39 52.56
CA PHE A 355 -20.67 -11.29 53.18
C PHE A 355 -21.63 -10.53 52.24
N GLY A 356 -21.70 -10.90 50.92
CA GLY A 356 -22.40 -10.15 49.87
C GLY A 356 -23.82 -10.66 49.57
N GLY A 357 -24.54 -11.21 50.53
CA GLY A 357 -26.00 -11.50 50.41
C GLY A 357 -26.86 -10.23 50.33
N PRO A 358 -28.11 -10.29 49.85
CA PRO A 358 -29.01 -9.13 49.68
C PRO A 358 -29.28 -8.30 50.96
N PHE A 359 -28.98 -8.88 52.12
CA PHE A 359 -29.09 -8.24 53.44
C PHE A 359 -27.78 -8.27 54.24
N GLY A 360 -26.59 -8.39 53.55
CA GLY A 360 -25.30 -8.39 54.23
C GLY A 360 -24.92 -9.71 54.90
N GLY A 361 -25.67 -10.81 54.68
CA GLY A 361 -25.42 -12.12 55.25
C GLY A 361 -24.72 -13.13 54.29
N PRO A 362 -24.28 -14.30 54.81
CA PRO A 362 -23.68 -15.34 53.98
C PRO A 362 -24.64 -15.86 52.92
N ARG A 363 -24.14 -16.08 51.71
CA ARG A 363 -24.92 -16.74 50.65
C ARG A 363 -25.18 -18.20 51.00
N PRO A 364 -26.41 -18.73 50.82
CA PRO A 364 -26.76 -20.09 51.17
C PRO A 364 -26.09 -21.17 50.34
N PHE A 365 -25.47 -20.80 49.20
CA PHE A 365 -24.72 -21.75 48.34
C PHE A 365 -23.33 -21.23 48.04
N PRO A 366 -22.27 -22.11 48.12
CA PRO A 366 -20.94 -21.74 47.68
C PRO A 366 -20.94 -21.50 46.14
N PRO A 367 -20.10 -20.55 45.66
CA PRO A 367 -19.96 -20.36 44.21
C PRO A 367 -19.43 -21.63 43.57
N PRO A 368 -19.85 -21.96 42.34
CA PRO A 368 -19.30 -23.13 41.64
C PRO A 368 -17.79 -23.02 41.52
N PRO A 369 -17.06 -24.13 41.59
CA PRO A 369 -15.59 -24.13 41.44
C PRO A 369 -15.22 -23.48 40.10
N PRO A 370 -14.11 -22.74 40.04
CA PRO A 370 -13.68 -22.11 38.79
C PRO A 370 -13.39 -23.21 37.74
N ASN A 371 -13.89 -22.99 36.54
CA ASN A 371 -13.68 -23.90 35.42
C ASN A 371 -12.17 -23.97 35.12
N PRO A 372 -11.53 -25.18 35.17
CA PRO A 372 -10.09 -25.34 34.93
C PRO A 372 -9.63 -24.76 33.58
N ASN A 373 -10.53 -24.74 32.58
CA ASN A 373 -10.23 -24.14 31.26
C ASN A 373 -10.24 -22.60 31.27
N GLN A 374 -10.86 -21.96 32.30
CA GLN A 374 -10.76 -20.51 32.49
C GLN A 374 -9.44 -20.11 33.15
N ALA A 375 -8.87 -20.95 34.01
CA ALA A 375 -7.57 -20.71 34.64
C ALA A 375 -6.43 -20.70 33.60
N LYS A 376 -6.43 -21.65 32.65
CA LYS A 376 -5.45 -21.69 31.53
C LYS A 376 -5.53 -20.50 30.58
N LYS A 377 -6.67 -19.82 30.52
CA LYS A 377 -6.88 -18.64 29.67
C LYS A 377 -6.38 -17.33 30.30
N GLN A 378 -5.88 -17.34 31.52
CA GLN A 378 -5.52 -16.16 32.31
C GLN A 378 -4.02 -16.05 32.63
N GLU A 379 -3.17 -16.94 32.11
CA GLU A 379 -1.72 -16.74 32.18
C GLU A 379 -1.35 -15.56 31.28
N ARG A 380 -0.98 -14.44 31.90
CA ARG A 380 -0.40 -13.27 31.25
C ARG A 380 1.03 -13.12 31.73
N GLY A 381 1.90 -12.69 30.86
CA GLY A 381 3.31 -12.49 31.14
C GLY A 381 3.86 -11.33 30.31
N LEU A 382 5.16 -11.23 30.27
CA LEU A 382 5.88 -10.28 29.43
C LEU A 382 5.67 -10.61 27.96
N ASN A 383 5.55 -9.59 27.15
CA ASN A 383 5.48 -9.73 25.70
C ASN A 383 6.88 -9.55 25.09
N GLU A 384 7.65 -10.61 25.04
CA GLU A 384 8.98 -10.62 24.43
C GLU A 384 8.93 -10.35 22.91
N ASN A 385 7.84 -10.73 22.24
CA ASN A 385 7.68 -10.46 20.80
C ASN A 385 7.72 -8.95 20.51
N TYR A 386 6.99 -8.15 21.30
CA TYR A 386 7.03 -6.69 21.15
C TYR A 386 8.44 -6.13 21.37
N GLY A 387 9.13 -6.58 22.42
CA GLY A 387 10.50 -6.16 22.69
C GLY A 387 11.47 -6.52 21.54
N ARG A 388 11.28 -7.69 20.94
CA ARG A 388 12.05 -8.16 19.79
C ARG A 388 11.78 -7.31 18.55
N GLU A 389 10.53 -7.13 18.17
CA GLU A 389 10.15 -6.35 17.00
C GLU A 389 10.60 -4.89 17.11
N LEU A 390 10.54 -4.32 18.32
CA LEU A 390 11.02 -2.97 18.59
C LEU A 390 12.53 -2.81 18.31
N MET A 391 13.33 -3.80 18.72
CA MET A 391 14.78 -3.78 18.48
C MET A 391 15.15 -4.24 17.09
N GLU A 392 14.56 -5.32 16.61
CA GLU A 392 14.94 -5.98 15.36
C GLU A 392 14.44 -5.24 14.13
N LEU A 393 13.15 -4.87 14.10
CA LEU A 393 12.54 -4.27 12.92
C LEU A 393 12.48 -2.74 12.98
N HIS A 394 12.15 -2.20 14.15
CA HIS A 394 11.88 -0.79 14.26
C HIS A 394 13.11 0.07 14.52
N THR A 395 14.25 -0.53 14.98
CA THR A 395 15.44 0.23 15.37
C THR A 395 16.75 -0.42 14.92
N LEU A 396 17.35 -1.33 15.73
CA LEU A 396 18.73 -1.79 15.59
C LEU A 396 19.00 -2.63 14.34
N GLY A 397 17.97 -3.28 13.80
CA GLY A 397 18.11 -4.29 12.75
C GLY A 397 18.47 -5.67 13.34
N VAL A 398 18.42 -6.71 12.49
CA VAL A 398 18.69 -8.11 12.86
C VAL A 398 20.09 -8.28 13.46
N ASP A 399 21.08 -7.56 12.92
CA ASP A 399 22.49 -7.63 13.32
C ASP A 399 22.87 -6.55 14.36
N GLY A 400 21.88 -5.96 15.05
CA GLY A 400 22.04 -4.85 15.99
C GLY A 400 22.72 -5.17 17.32
N GLY A 401 23.32 -6.37 17.48
CA GLY A 401 24.17 -6.74 18.62
C GLY A 401 23.45 -6.98 19.95
N TYR A 402 22.11 -7.00 19.97
CA TYR A 402 21.31 -7.29 21.18
C TYR A 402 21.24 -8.80 21.47
N SER A 403 21.05 -9.14 22.73
CA SER A 403 20.88 -10.51 23.21
C SER A 403 19.42 -10.84 23.52
N GLN A 404 19.10 -12.13 23.70
CA GLN A 404 17.79 -12.56 24.22
C GLN A 404 17.49 -11.95 25.59
N GLN A 405 18.52 -11.69 26.43
CA GLN A 405 18.30 -11.03 27.70
C GLN A 405 17.86 -9.57 27.52
N ASP A 406 18.41 -8.85 26.53
CA ASP A 406 17.97 -7.49 26.22
C ASP A 406 16.50 -7.47 25.78
N VAL A 407 16.06 -8.47 24.98
CA VAL A 407 14.64 -8.63 24.60
C VAL A 407 13.74 -8.73 25.83
N ILE A 408 14.14 -9.56 26.81
CA ILE A 408 13.39 -9.74 28.07
C ILE A 408 13.38 -8.42 28.87
N GLU A 409 14.50 -7.75 29.00
CA GLU A 409 14.63 -6.50 29.75
C GLU A 409 13.79 -5.38 29.10
N VAL A 410 13.79 -5.29 27.77
CA VAL A 410 12.90 -4.37 27.02
C VAL A 410 11.44 -4.73 27.27
N ALA A 411 11.06 -5.99 27.17
CA ALA A 411 9.68 -6.41 27.47
C ALA A 411 9.23 -6.06 28.91
N ARG A 412 10.17 -6.11 29.88
CA ARG A 412 9.93 -5.63 31.26
C ARG A 412 9.70 -4.14 31.31
N CYS A 413 10.45 -3.33 30.54
CA CYS A 413 10.29 -1.87 30.46
C CYS A 413 8.92 -1.49 29.86
N PHE A 414 8.41 -2.25 28.89
CA PHE A 414 7.12 -2.01 28.25
C PHE A 414 5.93 -2.73 28.90
N SER A 415 6.15 -3.47 30.00
CA SER A 415 5.05 -4.04 30.78
C SER A 415 4.14 -2.93 31.32
N GLY A 416 2.84 -3.13 31.24
CA GLY A 416 1.86 -2.12 31.68
C GLY A 416 1.55 -1.01 30.64
N TRP A 417 2.30 -0.91 29.53
CA TRP A 417 1.89 -0.09 28.37
C TRP A 417 0.70 -0.76 27.70
N SER A 418 -0.47 -0.14 27.75
CA SER A 418 -1.71 -0.82 27.43
C SER A 418 -2.70 0.07 26.71
N ILE A 419 -3.85 -0.50 26.37
CA ILE A 419 -5.00 0.18 25.78
C ILE A 419 -6.16 0.11 26.77
N ARG A 420 -6.79 1.26 27.05
CA ARG A 420 -7.84 1.39 28.09
C ARG A 420 -9.01 0.42 27.85
N GLN A 421 -9.68 0.55 26.73
CA GLN A 421 -10.81 -0.29 26.33
C GLN A 421 -10.73 -0.56 24.82
N PRO A 422 -9.93 -1.52 24.36
CA PRO A 422 -9.60 -1.69 22.92
C PRO A 422 -10.81 -1.77 21.99
N GLN A 423 -11.98 -2.15 22.51
CA GLN A 423 -13.20 -2.33 21.70
C GLN A 423 -14.22 -1.19 21.84
N ARG A 424 -13.91 -0.12 22.62
CA ARG A 424 -14.83 0.99 22.89
C ARG A 424 -14.13 2.33 22.85
N ASP A 425 -13.06 2.48 23.64
CA ASP A 425 -12.29 3.69 23.86
C ASP A 425 -10.79 3.31 23.80
N PRO A 426 -10.27 3.12 22.58
CA PRO A 426 -8.94 2.58 22.38
C PRO A 426 -7.86 3.67 22.53
N GLU A 427 -7.68 4.16 23.74
CA GLU A 427 -6.63 5.12 24.08
C GLU A 427 -5.45 4.43 24.77
N PHE A 428 -4.24 4.92 24.50
CA PHE A 428 -3.06 4.54 25.27
C PHE A 428 -3.25 4.90 26.75
N PHE A 429 -2.86 3.97 27.63
CA PHE A 429 -2.67 4.29 29.03
C PHE A 429 -1.60 3.40 29.66
N PHE A 430 -0.91 3.93 30.65
CA PHE A 430 0.04 3.19 31.45
C PHE A 430 -0.62 2.59 32.69
N ASN A 431 -0.48 1.27 32.88
CA ASN A 431 -1.00 0.56 34.06
C ASN A 431 0.13 0.22 35.01
N GLU A 432 0.45 1.14 35.90
CA GLU A 432 1.51 1.01 36.92
C GLU A 432 1.39 -0.26 37.77
N ARG A 433 0.15 -0.74 38.04
CA ARG A 433 -0.08 -1.96 38.85
C ARG A 433 0.34 -3.24 38.15
N LEU A 434 0.53 -3.23 36.85
CA LEU A 434 0.93 -4.36 36.01
C LEU A 434 2.34 -4.22 35.46
N HIS A 435 3.00 -3.10 35.73
CA HIS A 435 4.39 -2.84 35.36
C HIS A 435 5.37 -3.53 36.31
N ASP A 436 6.54 -3.94 35.78
CA ASP A 436 7.67 -4.42 36.59
C ASP A 436 8.36 -3.24 37.29
N PRO A 437 8.32 -3.15 38.62
CA PRO A 437 8.87 -2.02 39.35
C PRO A 437 10.39 -2.11 39.59
N ASN A 438 11.07 -3.16 39.16
CA ASN A 438 12.47 -3.36 39.41
C ASN A 438 13.35 -2.66 38.35
N PRO A 439 14.62 -2.32 38.69
CA PRO A 439 15.59 -1.85 37.70
C PRO A 439 15.82 -2.88 36.58
N LYS A 440 16.12 -2.42 35.36
CA LYS A 440 16.39 -3.24 34.18
C LYS A 440 17.79 -2.93 33.65
N MET A 441 18.30 -3.82 32.81
CA MET A 441 19.57 -3.61 32.10
C MET A 441 19.33 -3.86 30.61
N VAL A 442 19.41 -2.82 29.79
CA VAL A 442 19.15 -2.88 28.34
C VAL A 442 20.43 -2.44 27.62
N LEU A 443 20.95 -3.28 26.74
CA LEU A 443 22.20 -2.99 25.97
C LEU A 443 23.35 -2.48 26.85
N GLY A 444 23.51 -3.04 28.06
CA GLY A 444 24.51 -2.60 29.03
C GLY A 444 24.18 -1.31 29.78
N HIS A 445 23.07 -0.66 29.51
CA HIS A 445 22.59 0.55 30.18
C HIS A 445 21.60 0.20 31.30
N LYS A 446 21.83 0.77 32.49
CA LYS A 446 20.90 0.58 33.61
C LYS A 446 19.73 1.55 33.51
N ILE A 447 18.53 0.98 33.34
CA ILE A 447 17.25 1.69 33.44
C ILE A 447 16.79 1.64 34.89
N ASN A 448 16.68 2.78 35.53
CA ASN A 448 16.20 2.84 36.91
C ASN A 448 14.68 2.74 36.94
N ALA A 449 14.14 2.19 38.06
CA ALA A 449 12.71 2.03 38.23
C ALA A 449 11.97 3.39 38.18
N GLY A 450 11.33 3.69 37.04
CA GLY A 450 10.67 4.96 36.74
C GLY A 450 9.22 4.80 36.25
N GLY A 451 8.71 3.56 36.22
CA GLY A 451 7.37 3.27 35.75
C GLY A 451 7.25 3.47 34.23
N MET A 452 6.37 4.35 33.77
CA MET A 452 6.22 4.65 32.33
C MET A 452 7.52 5.10 31.68
N ARG A 453 8.37 5.81 32.42
CA ARG A 453 9.67 6.31 31.94
C ARG A 453 10.65 5.21 31.54
N ASP A 454 10.52 4.00 32.07
CA ASP A 454 11.39 2.88 31.72
C ASP A 454 11.31 2.60 30.20
N GLY A 455 10.10 2.59 29.65
CA GLY A 455 9.89 2.45 28.21
C GLY A 455 10.38 3.67 27.42
N GLU A 456 10.17 4.89 27.92
CA GLU A 456 10.62 6.12 27.28
C GLU A 456 12.16 6.18 27.23
N GLU A 457 12.88 5.79 28.31
CA GLU A 457 14.34 5.70 28.32
C GLU A 457 14.87 4.65 27.33
N VAL A 458 14.15 3.52 27.18
CA VAL A 458 14.49 2.52 26.15
C VAL A 458 14.32 3.12 24.74
N LEU A 459 13.25 3.85 24.44
CA LEU A 459 13.07 4.52 23.15
C LEU A 459 14.18 5.55 22.90
N ASP A 460 14.59 6.29 23.91
CA ASP A 460 15.71 7.25 23.81
C ASP A 460 17.05 6.54 23.51
N LEU A 461 17.30 5.42 24.19
CA LEU A 461 18.49 4.60 23.97
C LEU A 461 18.51 4.03 22.54
N LEU A 462 17.44 3.40 22.11
CA LEU A 462 17.33 2.76 20.80
C LEU A 462 17.41 3.77 19.66
N ALA A 463 16.74 4.93 19.79
CA ALA A 463 16.76 5.95 18.74
C ALA A 463 18.15 6.58 18.53
N ARG A 464 19.02 6.59 19.55
CA ARG A 464 20.37 7.15 19.48
C ARG A 464 21.46 6.11 19.26
N ASP A 465 21.08 4.84 19.12
CA ASP A 465 22.06 3.78 18.90
C ASP A 465 22.66 3.88 17.49
N PRO A 466 23.98 3.74 17.31
CA PRO A 466 24.61 3.77 15.98
C PRO A 466 24.08 2.68 15.02
N HIS A 467 23.67 1.50 15.55
CA HIS A 467 23.06 0.47 14.70
C HIS A 467 21.72 0.96 14.14
N THR A 468 20.92 1.67 14.91
CA THR A 468 19.68 2.31 14.42
C THR A 468 19.97 3.34 13.34
N ALA A 469 20.98 4.20 13.54
CA ALA A 469 21.40 5.16 12.53
C ALA A 469 21.78 4.49 11.21
N HIS A 470 22.56 3.42 11.28
CA HIS A 470 22.98 2.66 10.09
C HIS A 470 21.79 1.90 9.47
N HIS A 471 21.00 1.18 10.26
CA HIS A 471 19.85 0.41 9.77
C HIS A 471 18.84 1.27 9.02
N LEU A 472 18.41 2.39 9.62
CA LEU A 472 17.46 3.30 9.00
C LEU A 472 18.05 3.98 7.75
N SER A 473 19.33 4.35 7.78
CA SER A 473 20.03 4.90 6.62
C SER A 473 20.07 3.89 5.47
N LEU A 474 20.32 2.61 5.76
CA LEU A 474 20.30 1.54 4.77
C LEU A 474 18.90 1.34 4.18
N GLU A 475 17.85 1.32 5.00
CA GLU A 475 16.48 1.16 4.52
C GLU A 475 16.04 2.35 3.66
N ILE A 476 16.30 3.58 4.08
CA ILE A 476 16.01 4.80 3.30
C ILE A 476 16.80 4.77 1.98
N ALA A 477 18.09 4.46 2.00
CA ALA A 477 18.90 4.37 0.79
C ALA A 477 18.43 3.23 -0.13
N ARG A 478 18.00 2.10 0.43
CA ARG A 478 17.40 1.00 -0.34
C ARG A 478 16.09 1.41 -0.99
N HIS A 479 15.26 2.14 -0.30
CA HIS A 479 14.00 2.65 -0.85
C HIS A 479 14.22 3.63 -2.00
N PHE A 480 15.11 4.61 -1.81
CA PHE A 480 15.25 5.73 -2.73
C PHE A 480 16.38 5.60 -3.77
N VAL A 481 17.40 4.77 -3.57
CA VAL A 481 18.58 4.71 -4.47
C VAL A 481 18.65 3.40 -5.23
N SER A 482 18.84 2.27 -4.55
CA SER A 482 18.94 0.95 -5.20
C SER A 482 18.70 -0.17 -4.18
N ASP A 483 18.43 -1.39 -4.65
CA ASP A 483 18.25 -2.56 -3.76
C ASP A 483 19.49 -2.86 -2.91
N ASN A 484 20.69 -2.49 -3.41
CA ASN A 484 21.95 -2.60 -2.70
C ASN A 484 22.70 -1.25 -2.79
N PRO A 485 22.35 -0.28 -1.93
CA PRO A 485 22.97 1.03 -1.95
C PRO A 485 24.44 0.92 -1.51
N PRO A 486 25.36 1.80 -2.02
CA PRO A 486 26.76 1.79 -1.61
C PRO A 486 26.94 2.08 -0.13
N ASP A 487 27.76 1.29 0.56
CA ASP A 487 28.04 1.44 2.01
C ASP A 487 28.50 2.86 2.37
N ALA A 488 29.36 3.47 1.51
CA ALA A 488 29.83 4.84 1.75
C ALA A 488 28.69 5.89 1.79
N LEU A 489 27.60 5.68 1.06
CA LEU A 489 26.41 6.53 1.17
C LEU A 489 25.68 6.26 2.50
N VAL A 490 25.48 5.01 2.84
CA VAL A 490 24.80 4.60 4.08
C VAL A 490 25.55 5.16 5.29
N ASP A 491 26.88 5.06 5.32
CA ASP A 491 27.71 5.58 6.40
C ASP A 491 27.58 7.11 6.55
N ARG A 492 27.57 7.86 5.44
CA ARG A 492 27.37 9.31 5.49
C ARG A 492 25.98 9.69 5.99
N MET A 493 24.96 8.95 5.59
CA MET A 493 23.59 9.15 6.08
C MET A 493 23.48 8.82 7.56
N ALA A 494 24.13 7.73 8.03
CA ALA A 494 24.19 7.37 9.45
C ALA A 494 24.91 8.43 10.29
N GLN A 495 26.04 8.96 9.83
CA GLN A 495 26.73 10.09 10.47
C GLN A 495 25.84 11.35 10.56
N THR A 496 25.07 11.63 9.51
CA THR A 496 24.08 12.72 9.53
C THR A 496 23.00 12.46 10.56
N TYR A 497 22.47 11.24 10.62
CA TYR A 497 21.49 10.83 11.61
C TYR A 497 22.01 11.07 13.04
N GLU A 498 23.21 10.57 13.37
CA GLU A 498 23.83 10.71 14.69
C GLU A 498 24.06 12.19 15.04
N SER A 499 24.67 12.97 14.12
CA SER A 499 25.02 14.37 14.36
C SER A 499 23.80 15.30 14.48
N THR A 500 22.66 14.87 13.94
CA THR A 500 21.41 15.66 13.97
C THR A 500 20.36 15.09 14.92
N ASP A 501 20.73 14.13 15.80
CA ASP A 501 19.81 13.47 16.73
C ASP A 501 18.57 12.93 16.01
N GLY A 502 18.80 12.15 14.94
CA GLY A 502 17.77 11.44 14.18
C GLY A 502 16.87 12.31 13.32
N ASP A 503 17.37 13.43 12.77
CA ASP A 503 16.59 14.29 11.87
C ASP A 503 16.41 13.65 10.49
N ILE A 504 15.21 13.13 10.22
CA ILE A 504 14.85 12.40 8.98
C ILE A 504 15.07 13.30 7.76
N ARG A 505 14.69 14.58 7.84
CA ARG A 505 14.86 15.55 6.75
C ARG A 505 16.33 15.78 6.42
N ALA A 506 17.20 15.84 7.43
CA ALA A 506 18.63 15.99 7.23
C ALA A 506 19.25 14.75 6.58
N VAL A 507 18.80 13.54 6.98
CA VAL A 507 19.24 12.28 6.36
C VAL A 507 18.82 12.20 4.89
N LEU A 508 17.56 12.56 4.58
CA LEU A 508 17.07 12.66 3.20
C LEU A 508 17.85 13.68 2.39
N HIS A 509 18.17 14.83 2.96
CA HIS A 509 19.01 15.84 2.30
C HIS A 509 20.39 15.28 1.96
N THR A 510 21.05 14.58 2.91
CA THR A 510 22.36 13.94 2.66
C THR A 510 22.28 12.92 1.52
N MET A 511 21.23 12.11 1.47
CA MET A 511 21.00 11.15 0.39
C MET A 511 20.78 11.85 -0.95
N ILE A 512 19.83 12.78 -1.03
CA ILE A 512 19.43 13.44 -2.27
C ILE A 512 20.57 14.28 -2.87
N TYR A 513 21.40 14.88 -2.02
CA TYR A 513 22.56 15.67 -2.46
C TYR A 513 23.86 14.85 -2.52
N SER A 514 23.77 13.52 -2.61
CA SER A 514 24.91 12.63 -2.82
C SER A 514 25.13 12.32 -4.30
N PRO A 515 26.38 12.09 -4.74
CA PRO A 515 26.67 11.67 -6.12
C PRO A 515 26.01 10.33 -6.49
N GLU A 516 25.87 9.43 -5.51
CA GLU A 516 25.32 8.09 -5.71
C GLU A 516 23.84 8.14 -6.08
N PHE A 517 23.08 9.08 -5.54
CA PHE A 517 21.68 9.28 -5.92
C PHE A 517 21.53 9.66 -7.40
N TRP A 518 22.46 10.47 -7.93
CA TRP A 518 22.44 10.97 -9.29
C TRP A 518 23.29 10.14 -10.27
N SER A 519 23.75 8.97 -9.85
CA SER A 519 24.55 8.10 -10.71
C SER A 519 23.71 7.41 -11.79
N ARG A 520 24.37 7.01 -12.89
CA ARG A 520 23.70 6.22 -13.95
C ARG A 520 23.21 4.87 -13.43
N GLU A 521 23.91 4.29 -12.45
CA GLU A 521 23.55 3.03 -11.80
C GLU A 521 22.28 3.16 -10.95
N ALA A 522 22.00 4.34 -10.35
CA ALA A 522 20.80 4.60 -9.61
C ALA A 522 19.60 4.92 -10.52
N TYR A 523 19.87 5.45 -11.72
CA TYR A 523 18.82 5.79 -12.68
C TYR A 523 18.05 4.54 -13.12
N ARG A 524 16.73 4.53 -12.89
CA ARG A 524 15.85 3.37 -13.17
C ARG A 524 16.32 2.03 -12.56
N ALA A 525 17.05 2.07 -11.43
CA ALA A 525 17.55 0.87 -10.77
C ALA A 525 16.47 0.08 -10.04
N LYS A 526 15.42 0.75 -9.57
CA LYS A 526 14.33 0.15 -8.78
C LYS A 526 13.16 -0.23 -9.67
N ILE A 527 12.52 -1.35 -9.35
CA ILE A 527 11.22 -1.71 -9.92
C ILE A 527 10.12 -1.10 -9.06
N LYS A 528 9.17 -0.42 -9.68
CA LYS A 528 8.01 0.14 -8.98
C LYS A 528 7.24 -0.97 -8.28
N THR A 529 6.91 -0.76 -7.01
CA THR A 529 5.95 -1.63 -6.31
C THR A 529 4.60 -1.59 -7.03
N PRO A 530 3.67 -2.49 -6.77
CA PRO A 530 2.32 -2.39 -7.35
C PRO A 530 1.62 -1.07 -7.05
N PHE A 531 1.77 -0.54 -5.83
CA PHE A 531 1.21 0.76 -5.46
C PHE A 531 1.83 1.90 -6.25
N GLU A 532 3.16 1.94 -6.33
CA GLU A 532 3.88 2.94 -7.12
C GLU A 532 3.54 2.87 -8.59
N LEU A 533 3.41 1.68 -9.15
CA LEU A 533 3.04 1.51 -10.56
C LEU A 533 1.63 2.05 -10.83
N VAL A 534 0.66 1.69 -9.99
CA VAL A 534 -0.72 2.10 -10.16
C VAL A 534 -0.84 3.62 -10.05
N ALA A 535 -0.22 4.22 -9.03
CA ALA A 535 -0.19 5.66 -8.86
C ALA A 535 0.55 6.38 -10.00
N SER A 536 1.71 5.86 -10.39
CA SER A 536 2.56 6.41 -11.46
C SER A 536 1.83 6.41 -12.81
N ALA A 537 1.16 5.32 -13.17
CA ALA A 537 0.43 5.23 -14.42
C ALA A 537 -0.80 6.18 -14.42
N ALA A 538 -1.53 6.27 -13.31
CA ALA A 538 -2.62 7.23 -13.17
C ALA A 538 -2.12 8.68 -13.30
N ARG A 539 -0.96 9.01 -12.71
CA ARG A 539 -0.32 10.32 -12.85
C ARG A 539 0.11 10.59 -14.29
N ALA A 540 0.85 9.66 -14.91
CA ALA A 540 1.40 9.83 -16.26
C ALA A 540 0.31 10.00 -17.34
N THR A 541 -0.86 9.37 -17.13
CA THR A 541 -2.00 9.48 -18.04
C THR A 541 -2.95 10.65 -17.71
N GLY A 542 -2.66 11.41 -16.65
CA GLY A 542 -3.58 12.46 -16.19
C GLY A 542 -4.94 11.90 -15.78
N ALA A 543 -4.99 10.68 -15.26
CA ALA A 543 -6.24 10.01 -14.89
C ALA A 543 -7.02 10.82 -13.83
N GLU A 544 -8.31 10.99 -14.08
CA GLU A 544 -9.26 11.60 -13.14
C GLU A 544 -10.16 10.53 -12.53
N SER A 545 -10.31 10.59 -11.22
CA SER A 545 -11.18 9.68 -10.50
C SER A 545 -11.93 10.39 -9.39
N ASP A 546 -13.23 10.17 -9.32
CA ASP A 546 -14.06 10.63 -8.21
C ASP A 546 -13.91 9.70 -6.99
N LEU A 547 -13.73 8.40 -7.24
CA LEU A 547 -13.51 7.38 -6.21
C LEU A 547 -12.45 6.39 -6.73
N PRO A 548 -11.21 6.43 -6.23
CA PRO A 548 -10.11 5.63 -6.77
C PRO A 548 -10.13 4.16 -6.31
N LEU A 549 -11.32 3.60 -6.04
CA LEU A 549 -11.47 2.24 -5.57
C LEU A 549 -10.93 1.20 -6.56
N ALA A 550 -11.15 1.43 -7.86
CA ALA A 550 -10.61 0.55 -8.90
C ALA A 550 -9.08 0.53 -8.89
N LEU A 551 -8.42 1.69 -8.67
CA LEU A 551 -6.97 1.78 -8.53
C LEU A 551 -6.47 0.98 -7.32
N VAL A 552 -7.14 1.15 -6.16
CA VAL A 552 -6.83 0.38 -4.93
C VAL A 552 -6.97 -1.13 -5.16
N GLN A 553 -8.03 -1.56 -5.86
CA GLN A 553 -8.24 -2.98 -6.17
C GLN A 553 -7.15 -3.54 -7.09
N TRP A 554 -6.70 -2.77 -8.09
CA TRP A 554 -5.63 -3.19 -8.98
C TRP A 554 -4.27 -3.28 -8.27
N THR A 555 -3.99 -2.39 -7.32
CA THR A 555 -2.80 -2.50 -6.45
C THR A 555 -2.78 -3.86 -5.76
N GLY A 556 -3.90 -4.28 -5.17
CA GLY A 556 -4.03 -5.60 -4.56
C GLY A 556 -3.94 -6.77 -5.56
N ARG A 557 -4.52 -6.65 -6.76
CA ARG A 557 -4.45 -7.68 -7.81
C ARG A 557 -3.05 -7.91 -8.34
N ILE A 558 -2.23 -6.87 -8.38
CA ILE A 558 -0.83 -6.97 -8.79
C ILE A 558 0.02 -7.61 -7.67
N GLY A 559 -0.38 -7.49 -6.39
CA GLY A 559 0.26 -8.21 -5.29
C GLY A 559 0.50 -7.39 -4.02
N GLU A 560 0.04 -6.13 -3.94
CA GLU A 560 0.24 -5.24 -2.79
C GLU A 560 -1.09 -4.68 -2.26
N PRO A 561 -1.92 -5.51 -1.61
CA PRO A 561 -3.17 -5.02 -1.03
C PRO A 561 -2.89 -4.05 0.13
N LEU A 562 -3.32 -2.79 -0.01
CA LEU A 562 -3.03 -1.72 0.94
C LEU A 562 -3.56 -2.07 2.35
N TYR A 563 -2.73 -1.88 3.38
CA TYR A 563 -2.99 -2.18 4.79
C TYR A 563 -3.24 -3.66 5.12
N GLN A 564 -2.91 -4.59 4.19
CA GLN A 564 -3.15 -6.03 4.36
C GLN A 564 -1.87 -6.85 4.53
N CYS A 565 -0.71 -6.23 4.70
CA CYS A 565 0.52 -6.94 5.02
C CYS A 565 0.43 -7.55 6.42
N GLN A 566 0.48 -8.88 6.53
CA GLN A 566 0.35 -9.58 7.82
C GLN A 566 1.63 -9.56 8.65
N PRO A 567 2.81 -9.79 8.07
CA PRO A 567 4.07 -9.75 8.82
C PRO A 567 4.37 -8.34 9.34
N PRO A 568 4.93 -8.20 10.55
CA PRO A 568 5.37 -6.91 11.09
C PRO A 568 6.49 -6.26 10.26
N THR A 569 7.22 -7.04 9.47
CA THR A 569 8.27 -6.55 8.55
C THR A 569 7.75 -5.65 7.42
N GLY A 570 6.43 -5.56 7.20
CA GLY A 570 5.88 -4.85 6.04
C GLY A 570 6.13 -5.56 4.71
N TYR A 571 5.84 -4.86 3.61
CA TYR A 571 6.16 -5.29 2.26
C TYR A 571 7.64 -5.06 1.94
N SER A 572 8.21 -5.92 1.09
CA SER A 572 9.62 -5.81 0.70
C SER A 572 9.90 -4.60 -0.19
N ASP A 573 10.97 -3.87 0.12
CA ASP A 573 11.49 -2.80 -0.74
C ASP A 573 12.38 -3.32 -1.90
N LYS A 574 12.68 -4.62 -1.93
CA LYS A 574 13.53 -5.22 -2.97
C LYS A 574 12.72 -5.54 -4.22
N SER A 575 13.31 -5.27 -5.37
CA SER A 575 12.70 -5.44 -6.69
C SER A 575 12.27 -6.88 -7.00
N ASP A 576 13.01 -7.88 -6.50
CA ASP A 576 12.74 -9.31 -6.74
C ASP A 576 11.40 -9.78 -6.18
N ALA A 577 10.92 -9.15 -5.11
CA ALA A 577 9.60 -9.45 -4.53
C ALA A 577 8.44 -9.14 -5.49
N TRP A 578 8.64 -8.23 -6.43
CA TRP A 578 7.59 -7.67 -7.29
C TRP A 578 7.61 -8.16 -8.72
N VAL A 579 8.60 -9.01 -9.09
CA VAL A 579 8.80 -9.52 -10.44
C VAL A 579 8.55 -11.02 -10.50
N ASN A 580 7.33 -11.38 -10.81
CA ASN A 580 6.94 -12.75 -11.15
C ASN A 580 5.97 -12.72 -12.34
N THR A 581 5.79 -13.85 -13.01
CA THR A 581 4.97 -13.95 -14.23
C THR A 581 3.54 -13.45 -14.02
N GLY A 582 2.91 -13.78 -12.89
CA GLY A 582 1.55 -13.34 -12.57
C GLY A 582 1.47 -11.83 -12.34
N ALA A 583 2.44 -11.28 -11.62
CA ALA A 583 2.51 -9.83 -11.39
C ALA A 583 2.73 -9.06 -12.70
N LEU A 584 3.65 -9.51 -13.57
CA LEU A 584 3.90 -8.88 -14.88
C LEU A 584 2.66 -8.89 -15.77
N LEU A 585 1.93 -9.99 -15.80
CA LEU A 585 0.66 -10.10 -16.51
C LEU A 585 -0.38 -9.09 -15.99
N ASN A 586 -0.54 -9.01 -14.67
CA ASN A 586 -1.49 -8.09 -14.06
C ASN A 586 -1.08 -6.62 -14.26
N ARG A 587 0.21 -6.30 -14.28
CA ARG A 587 0.74 -4.97 -14.58
C ARG A 587 0.36 -4.52 -15.99
N LEU A 588 0.55 -5.39 -16.99
CA LEU A 588 0.14 -5.10 -18.37
C LEU A 588 -1.38 -4.98 -18.49
N ASN A 589 -2.15 -5.90 -17.88
CA ASN A 589 -3.61 -5.85 -17.89
C ASN A 589 -4.14 -4.57 -17.24
N TYR A 590 -3.52 -4.11 -16.15
CA TYR A 590 -3.83 -2.83 -15.52
C TYR A 590 -3.60 -1.67 -16.48
N SER A 591 -2.42 -1.61 -17.11
CA SER A 591 -2.06 -0.55 -18.06
C SER A 591 -3.09 -0.44 -19.21
N LEU A 592 -3.42 -1.58 -19.82
CA LEU A 592 -4.43 -1.64 -20.89
C LEU A 592 -5.86 -1.32 -20.40
N ALA A 593 -6.21 -1.65 -19.15
CA ALA A 593 -7.51 -1.32 -18.59
C ALA A 593 -7.63 0.18 -18.28
N LEU A 594 -6.56 0.79 -17.77
CA LEU A 594 -6.50 2.22 -17.47
C LEU A 594 -6.65 3.06 -18.75
N THR A 595 -5.78 2.83 -19.74
CA THR A 595 -5.74 3.61 -20.97
C THR A 595 -6.92 3.34 -21.90
N GLY A 596 -7.53 2.16 -21.79
CA GLY A 596 -8.76 1.80 -22.50
C GLY A 596 -10.05 2.25 -21.80
N ASN A 597 -9.98 3.07 -20.74
CA ASN A 597 -11.11 3.54 -19.94
C ASN A 597 -12.03 2.40 -19.43
N ARG A 598 -11.43 1.25 -19.08
CA ARG A 598 -12.16 0.06 -18.57
C ARG A 598 -12.14 -0.05 -17.04
N LEU A 599 -11.60 0.96 -16.36
CA LEU A 599 -11.60 1.02 -14.89
C LEU A 599 -12.81 1.80 -14.39
N PRO A 600 -13.70 1.19 -13.60
CA PRO A 600 -14.87 1.87 -13.05
C PRO A 600 -14.50 3.13 -12.27
N GLY A 601 -15.11 4.26 -12.58
CA GLY A 601 -14.88 5.53 -11.88
C GLY A 601 -13.52 6.19 -12.14
N VAL A 602 -12.75 5.70 -13.12
CA VAL A 602 -11.46 6.29 -13.54
C VAL A 602 -11.54 6.62 -15.03
N ARG A 603 -11.14 7.81 -15.42
CA ARG A 603 -11.16 8.30 -16.80
C ARG A 603 -9.81 8.85 -17.20
N THR A 604 -9.42 8.56 -18.43
CA THR A 604 -8.21 9.09 -19.07
C THR A 604 -8.59 9.67 -20.44
N ASP A 605 -7.95 10.74 -20.85
CA ASP A 605 -8.06 11.28 -22.20
C ASP A 605 -6.74 11.10 -22.95
N ILE A 606 -6.54 9.86 -23.41
CA ILE A 606 -5.27 9.47 -24.07
C ILE A 606 -5.15 10.19 -25.42
N ALA A 607 -6.25 10.41 -26.14
CA ALA A 607 -6.22 11.12 -27.43
C ALA A 607 -5.66 12.53 -27.25
N SER A 608 -6.21 13.33 -26.33
CA SER A 608 -5.68 14.66 -26.02
C SER A 608 -4.25 14.62 -25.50
N LEU A 609 -3.91 13.63 -24.66
CA LEU A 609 -2.57 13.46 -24.10
C LEU A 609 -1.51 13.25 -25.18
N LEU A 610 -1.83 12.48 -26.24
CA LEU A 610 -0.93 12.19 -27.35
C LEU A 610 -1.00 13.22 -28.50
N GLY A 611 -1.74 14.33 -28.31
CA GLY A 611 -1.84 15.41 -29.31
C GLY A 611 -2.82 15.11 -30.44
N GLY A 612 -3.77 14.18 -30.24
CA GLY A 612 -4.69 13.69 -31.25
C GLY A 612 -5.72 14.72 -31.69
N ASN A 613 -5.62 15.13 -32.96
CA ASN A 613 -6.65 15.84 -33.72
C ASN A 613 -6.75 15.32 -35.18
N GLY A 614 -6.59 14.01 -35.38
CA GLY A 614 -6.73 13.43 -36.72
C GLY A 614 -6.21 12.00 -36.84
N PRO A 615 -6.42 11.38 -38.01
CA PRO A 615 -5.88 10.04 -38.25
C PRO A 615 -4.34 10.11 -38.24
N ALA A 616 -3.73 9.63 -37.16
CA ALA A 616 -2.29 9.58 -37.05
C ALA A 616 -1.77 8.21 -37.53
N GLU A 617 -0.66 8.23 -38.26
CA GLU A 617 0.07 7.01 -38.61
C GLU A 617 0.49 6.25 -37.35
N PRO A 618 0.47 4.90 -37.34
CA PRO A 618 0.78 4.09 -36.18
C PRO A 618 2.11 4.46 -35.49
N ASP A 619 3.13 4.70 -36.29
CA ASP A 619 4.48 5.04 -35.80
C ASP A 619 4.48 6.43 -35.12
N ALA A 620 3.69 7.39 -35.59
CA ALA A 620 3.58 8.70 -34.97
C ALA A 620 2.85 8.64 -33.60
N VAL A 621 1.84 7.79 -33.47
CA VAL A 621 1.17 7.55 -32.17
C VAL A 621 2.13 6.90 -31.18
N LEU A 622 2.95 5.94 -31.63
CA LEU A 622 3.97 5.30 -30.79
C LEU A 622 5.02 6.31 -30.34
N ASP A 623 5.52 7.15 -31.25
CA ASP A 623 6.50 8.20 -30.93
C ASP A 623 5.94 9.19 -29.90
N ALA A 624 4.70 9.63 -30.07
CA ALA A 624 4.03 10.48 -29.10
C ALA A 624 3.88 9.81 -27.75
N ALA A 625 3.46 8.53 -27.71
CA ALA A 625 3.31 7.77 -26.48
C ALA A 625 4.65 7.56 -25.77
N ILE A 626 5.72 7.21 -26.48
CA ILE A 626 7.08 7.11 -25.92
C ILE A 626 7.54 8.47 -25.40
N GLY A 627 7.32 9.54 -26.19
CA GLY A 627 7.68 10.92 -25.79
C GLY A 627 7.03 11.35 -24.48
N VAL A 628 5.73 11.12 -24.34
CA VAL A 628 4.96 11.57 -23.17
C VAL A 628 5.13 10.65 -21.96
N LEU A 629 5.02 9.33 -22.16
CA LEU A 629 4.94 8.37 -21.04
C LEU A 629 6.33 7.89 -20.56
N LEU A 630 7.32 7.87 -21.46
CA LEU A 630 8.70 7.45 -21.16
C LEU A 630 9.73 8.59 -21.25
N SER A 631 9.27 9.83 -21.50
CA SER A 631 10.12 11.01 -21.72
C SER A 631 11.12 10.79 -22.90
N GLY A 632 10.69 10.04 -23.92
CA GLY A 632 11.49 9.72 -25.08
C GLY A 632 12.46 8.54 -24.93
N GLU A 633 12.52 7.94 -23.75
CA GLU A 633 13.55 6.93 -23.41
C GLU A 633 13.03 5.50 -23.55
N ALA A 634 12.82 5.03 -24.76
CA ALA A 634 12.61 3.62 -25.04
C ALA A 634 13.89 2.99 -25.61
N SER A 635 14.28 1.82 -25.10
CA SER A 635 15.39 1.06 -25.72
C SER A 635 15.03 0.64 -27.15
N PRO A 636 16.04 0.44 -28.03
CA PRO A 636 15.78 -0.04 -29.39
C PRO A 636 14.99 -1.35 -29.41
N GLU A 637 15.26 -2.24 -28.45
CA GLU A 637 14.59 -3.54 -28.31
C GLU A 637 13.12 -3.37 -27.89
N THR A 638 12.86 -2.47 -26.95
CA THR A 638 11.49 -2.12 -26.52
C THR A 638 10.72 -1.51 -27.67
N ARG A 639 11.32 -0.54 -28.39
CA ARG A 639 10.70 0.10 -29.55
C ARG A 639 10.35 -0.91 -30.63
N GLN A 640 11.31 -1.76 -31.03
CA GLN A 640 11.08 -2.81 -32.04
C GLN A 640 9.97 -3.78 -31.64
N THR A 641 9.91 -4.13 -30.33
CA THR A 641 8.86 -5.00 -29.79
C THR A 641 7.48 -4.34 -29.90
N LEU A 642 7.37 -3.07 -29.54
CA LEU A 642 6.12 -2.30 -29.63
C LEU A 642 5.67 -2.15 -31.08
N GLU A 643 6.56 -1.78 -32.02
CA GLU A 643 6.29 -1.68 -33.47
C GLU A 643 5.78 -3.01 -34.04
N LYS A 644 6.40 -4.13 -33.64
CA LYS A 644 5.98 -5.47 -34.06
C LYS A 644 4.58 -5.81 -33.54
N GLN A 645 4.29 -5.47 -32.29
CA GLN A 645 2.96 -5.72 -31.71
C GLN A 645 1.88 -4.88 -32.35
N MET A 646 2.16 -3.62 -32.67
CA MET A 646 1.23 -2.75 -33.37
C MET A 646 0.87 -3.23 -34.79
N LYS A 647 1.79 -3.96 -35.43
CA LYS A 647 1.59 -4.54 -36.79
C LYS A 647 0.93 -5.93 -36.74
N ASP A 648 0.73 -6.54 -35.55
CA ASP A 648 0.07 -7.83 -35.44
C ASP A 648 -1.43 -7.70 -35.79
N PRO A 649 -1.91 -8.43 -36.82
CA PRO A 649 -3.32 -8.34 -37.23
C PRO A 649 -4.32 -8.64 -36.10
N ARG A 650 -3.90 -9.41 -35.08
CA ARG A 650 -4.70 -9.73 -33.91
C ARG A 650 -4.87 -8.53 -32.99
N VAL A 651 -3.92 -7.63 -32.95
CA VAL A 651 -3.97 -6.34 -32.22
C VAL A 651 -4.84 -5.33 -32.96
N LEU A 652 -4.69 -5.29 -34.29
CA LEU A 652 -5.47 -4.42 -35.17
C LEU A 652 -6.94 -4.87 -35.32
N GLN A 653 -7.21 -6.17 -35.19
CA GLN A 653 -8.57 -6.74 -35.29
C GLN A 653 -9.38 -6.70 -33.99
N ALA A 654 -8.88 -6.11 -32.94
CA ALA A 654 -9.58 -6.00 -31.66
C ALA A 654 -10.84 -5.11 -31.72
N SER A 655 -11.09 -4.43 -32.84
CA SER A 655 -12.36 -3.76 -33.16
C SER A 655 -12.95 -4.36 -34.43
N LEU A 656 -13.89 -5.31 -34.27
CA LEU A 656 -14.52 -6.04 -35.37
C LEU A 656 -15.46 -5.20 -36.25
N ASP A 657 -15.78 -3.97 -35.86
CA ASP A 657 -16.79 -3.13 -36.52
C ASP A 657 -16.23 -1.85 -37.15
N ASP A 658 -14.91 -1.60 -37.10
CA ASP A 658 -14.31 -0.40 -37.68
C ASP A 658 -13.37 -0.78 -38.84
N PRO A 659 -13.50 -0.19 -40.03
CA PRO A 659 -12.55 -0.39 -41.10
C PRO A 659 -11.18 0.12 -40.65
N ILE A 660 -10.14 -0.68 -40.88
CA ILE A 660 -8.73 -0.63 -40.41
C ILE A 660 -8.02 0.70 -40.76
N THR A 661 -8.50 1.82 -40.24
CA THR A 661 -7.92 3.13 -40.52
C THR A 661 -7.51 3.92 -39.27
N HIS A 662 -7.84 3.44 -38.08
CA HIS A 662 -7.48 4.18 -36.86
C HIS A 662 -6.76 3.26 -35.84
N VAL A 663 -5.56 3.70 -35.44
CA VAL A 663 -4.82 3.07 -34.33
C VAL A 663 -5.55 3.40 -33.03
N ASN A 664 -5.79 2.38 -32.21
CA ASN A 664 -6.31 2.59 -30.87
C ASN A 664 -5.21 3.18 -29.95
N GLU A 665 -5.22 4.50 -29.80
CA GLU A 665 -4.26 5.27 -28.99
C GLU A 665 -4.18 4.76 -27.55
N GLY A 666 -5.31 4.38 -26.96
CA GLY A 666 -5.36 3.77 -25.62
C GLY A 666 -4.60 2.44 -25.55
N MET A 667 -4.67 1.62 -26.59
CA MET A 667 -3.91 0.37 -26.64
C MET A 667 -2.40 0.65 -26.74
N VAL A 668 -1.99 1.57 -27.59
CA VAL A 668 -0.55 1.94 -27.73
C VAL A 668 -0.02 2.49 -26.42
N ALA A 669 -0.72 3.42 -25.78
CA ALA A 669 -0.35 3.97 -24.49
C ALA A 669 -0.28 2.87 -23.41
N GLY A 670 -1.22 1.92 -23.40
CA GLY A 670 -1.22 0.80 -22.46
C GLY A 670 -0.04 -0.14 -22.63
N LEU A 671 0.37 -0.41 -23.87
CA LEU A 671 1.57 -1.20 -24.18
C LEU A 671 2.85 -0.46 -23.73
N VAL A 672 2.94 0.85 -23.96
CA VAL A 672 4.06 1.70 -23.50
C VAL A 672 4.15 1.74 -21.98
N LEU A 673 3.04 1.85 -21.26
CA LEU A 673 3.01 1.72 -19.79
C LEU A 673 3.41 0.33 -19.30
N GLY A 674 3.21 -0.71 -20.14
CA GLY A 674 3.68 -2.08 -19.89
C GLY A 674 5.18 -2.28 -20.13
N ALA A 675 5.87 -1.33 -20.78
CA ALA A 675 7.28 -1.45 -21.12
C ALA A 675 8.20 -1.45 -19.89
N PRO A 676 9.37 -2.11 -19.96
CA PRO A 676 10.32 -2.18 -18.84
C PRO A 676 10.75 -0.82 -18.31
N GLU A 677 10.88 0.16 -19.18
CA GLU A 677 11.29 1.54 -18.83
C GLU A 677 10.26 2.24 -17.94
N PHE A 678 8.95 2.00 -18.15
CA PHE A 678 7.91 2.53 -17.27
C PHE A 678 7.78 1.77 -15.96
N GLN A 679 8.07 0.47 -15.96
CA GLN A 679 8.00 -0.39 -14.76
C GLN A 679 9.09 -0.06 -13.73
N ARG A 680 10.09 0.71 -14.13
CA ARG A 680 11.22 1.12 -13.28
C ARG A 680 11.13 2.59 -12.87
N ARG A 681 11.79 2.89 -11.73
CA ARG A 681 11.94 4.22 -11.21
C ARG A 681 13.39 4.54 -10.83
#